data_000001deea596c150196a346d7d23294
#
_entry.id   000001deea596c150196a346d7d23294
#
_cell.length_a   1.000
_cell.length_b   1.000
_cell.length_c   1.000
_cell.angle_alpha   90.00
_cell.angle_beta   90.00
_cell.angle_gamma   90.00
#
_symmetry.space_group_name_H-M   'P 1'
#
loop_
_entity.id
_entity.type
_entity.pdbx_description
1 polymer ?
#
loop_
_entity_poly.entity_id
_entity_poly.type
_entity_poly.pdbx_seq_one_letter_code
_entity_poly.pdbx_strand_id
1 'polypeptide(L)'
;MPVTRSTIDEIKIQNFKFFPKLEQSIKVDGKHLLLYGENGSGKSSIYWALYTLLESANKDDIKEIKKYFDYTDEERLINVHIKHGTANWVDPFVEVTLKDGTAPYRISYTDTAINTNTEAQESNFSSDFINYRNLLSLYNFAHSEDVDLIGFFNYAVFPYVKFTDVKVGTKSVGGVTEDVFEKNANKLFKLVNDGPKKDKKTKQSKDRFPIQREQEFADYYNIVEGFRSGLDDLLTYIKTEGNDILKKELGFNFGFDLQLDWERHLKPSKRVQNPNNDLITIKRFPNTVIPKKDFAKYSFLLTEQFFIRPYFKIWLSITDYENEKDVVRKPHSFLNEARLTALGLAIRLAVLKRSLSEDAKLKILALDDLLISLDMSNREKVLKLVFEKDIDKYQVLILTHDKMFYEFVKLYIRQKSKLEDWQITELYAGKDKTTGYGYPVLIEGDFGYFEKAQKYFDAKDYTACALYIRKELESLVIERLPDEYHVTIDGKFKDLAYYWERCVERYQKLTFPIAADIKESFEQTKLMFLNPQAHHDLSHPVYKLELEKAFKLIDDIKTHCTIPAAIILLSKGMKLQFKHPTQNYTFDFELLSNFSVDGLNGATTTALPKCKILIWQFNGTDFWDFTTSKAVVIKKPIEHSLKQILDTHTANVRVPLAITQDMFVDNTRLTNGLWTLKEIMDKSGAVI
;
A
#
# COMPACT_ATOMS: atom_id res chain seq x y z
N MET A 1 33.75 -8.41 0.82
CA MET A 1 33.28 -7.14 0.20
C MET A 1 31.81 -7.03 0.52
N PRO A 2 31.28 -5.85 0.82
CA PRO A 2 29.84 -5.72 1.02
C PRO A 2 29.10 -6.17 -0.26
N VAL A 3 28.00 -6.88 -0.08
CA VAL A 3 27.17 -7.36 -1.20
C VAL A 3 26.56 -6.14 -1.90
N THR A 4 26.78 -6.02 -3.20
CA THR A 4 26.12 -4.95 -3.98
C THR A 4 24.64 -5.26 -4.10
N ARG A 5 23.80 -4.39 -3.58
CA ARG A 5 22.32 -4.51 -3.69
C ARG A 5 21.89 -4.54 -5.15
N SER A 6 20.99 -5.43 -5.45
CA SER A 6 20.33 -5.52 -6.75
C SER A 6 18.81 -5.41 -6.61
N THR A 7 18.12 -5.38 -7.74
CA THR A 7 16.67 -5.34 -7.83
C THR A 7 16.18 -6.38 -8.84
N ILE A 8 14.92 -6.75 -8.76
CA ILE A 8 14.29 -7.65 -9.72
C ILE A 8 14.23 -6.96 -11.08
N ASP A 9 14.78 -7.59 -12.10
CA ASP A 9 14.66 -7.19 -13.49
C ASP A 9 13.44 -7.84 -14.15
N GLU A 10 13.30 -9.16 -13.99
CA GLU A 10 12.22 -9.93 -14.61
C GLU A 10 11.81 -11.12 -13.73
N ILE A 11 10.52 -11.43 -13.71
CA ILE A 11 9.94 -12.59 -13.02
C ILE A 11 9.39 -13.54 -14.07
N LYS A 12 9.92 -14.79 -14.12
CA LYS A 12 9.48 -15.85 -15.01
C LYS A 12 8.78 -16.95 -14.23
N ILE A 13 7.59 -17.29 -14.65
CA ILE A 13 6.73 -18.28 -14.00
C ILE A 13 6.21 -19.24 -15.05
N GLN A 14 6.43 -20.54 -14.86
CA GLN A 14 5.96 -21.58 -15.78
C GLN A 14 5.32 -22.73 -15.01
N ASN A 15 4.18 -23.20 -15.50
CA ASN A 15 3.41 -24.30 -14.93
C ASN A 15 3.24 -24.20 -13.38
N PHE A 16 2.93 -22.99 -12.92
CA PHE A 16 2.81 -22.67 -11.50
C PHE A 16 1.52 -21.89 -11.24
N LYS A 17 0.66 -22.41 -10.38
CA LYS A 17 -0.66 -21.83 -10.03
C LYS A 17 -1.46 -21.43 -11.27
N PHE A 18 -1.70 -20.14 -11.49
CA PHE A 18 -2.49 -19.66 -12.64
C PHE A 18 -1.67 -19.56 -13.95
N PHE A 19 -0.34 -19.68 -13.90
CA PHE A 19 0.55 -19.56 -15.07
C PHE A 19 0.81 -20.92 -15.72
N PRO A 20 0.18 -21.25 -16.88
CA PRO A 20 0.33 -22.56 -17.50
C PRO A 20 1.65 -22.71 -18.24
N LYS A 21 2.10 -21.68 -18.97
CA LYS A 21 3.32 -21.68 -19.81
C LYS A 21 4.08 -20.37 -19.64
N LEU A 22 5.36 -20.35 -20.06
CA LEU A 22 6.17 -19.14 -20.12
C LEU A 22 5.86 -18.35 -21.42
N GLU A 23 4.63 -17.90 -21.56
CA GLU A 23 4.25 -17.08 -22.72
C GLU A 23 4.50 -15.59 -22.47
N GLN A 24 4.37 -15.18 -21.22
CA GLN A 24 4.60 -13.81 -20.78
C GLN A 24 5.38 -13.80 -19.47
N SER A 25 6.52 -13.12 -19.48
CA SER A 25 7.28 -12.81 -18.28
C SER A 25 6.83 -11.45 -17.73
N ILE A 26 6.96 -11.24 -16.43
CA ILE A 26 6.65 -9.97 -15.78
C ILE A 26 7.93 -9.15 -15.71
N LYS A 27 8.04 -8.15 -16.57
CA LYS A 27 9.16 -7.20 -16.55
C LYS A 27 8.97 -6.20 -15.43
N VAL A 28 10.01 -6.01 -14.65
CA VAL A 28 10.08 -5.03 -13.54
C VAL A 28 11.15 -3.98 -13.83
N ASP A 29 12.14 -4.32 -14.67
CA ASP A 29 13.24 -3.46 -15.15
C ASP A 29 14.06 -2.80 -14.01
N GLY A 30 14.14 -3.47 -12.86
CA GLY A 30 14.81 -2.94 -11.68
C GLY A 30 14.01 -1.90 -10.90
N LYS A 31 12.80 -1.57 -11.33
CA LYS A 31 11.91 -0.55 -10.77
C LYS A 31 11.02 -1.11 -9.65
N HIS A 32 10.27 -0.24 -8.99
CA HIS A 32 9.12 -0.66 -8.19
C HIS A 32 8.01 -1.18 -9.12
N LEU A 33 7.11 -2.03 -8.61
CA LEU A 33 6.00 -2.58 -9.39
C LEU A 33 4.66 -2.15 -8.80
N LEU A 34 3.81 -1.55 -9.62
CA LEU A 34 2.39 -1.38 -9.34
C LEU A 34 1.60 -2.28 -10.29
N LEU A 35 0.94 -3.30 -9.76
CA LEU A 35 0.21 -4.27 -10.54
C LEU A 35 -1.27 -4.28 -10.14
N TYR A 36 -2.13 -3.93 -11.08
CA TYR A 36 -3.56 -4.18 -10.99
C TYR A 36 -3.89 -5.55 -11.56
N GLY A 37 -4.79 -6.28 -10.93
CA GLY A 37 -5.31 -7.52 -11.50
C GLY A 37 -6.70 -7.85 -10.96
N GLU A 38 -7.62 -8.15 -11.85
CA GLU A 38 -8.95 -8.61 -11.48
C GLU A 38 -8.90 -9.91 -10.64
N ASN A 39 -9.98 -10.19 -9.93
CA ASN A 39 -10.07 -11.44 -9.19
C ASN A 39 -9.97 -12.64 -10.15
N GLY A 40 -9.03 -13.55 -9.86
CA GLY A 40 -8.77 -14.71 -10.73
C GLY A 40 -7.80 -14.47 -11.89
N SER A 41 -7.21 -13.27 -12.04
CA SER A 41 -6.24 -12.97 -13.10
C SER A 41 -4.85 -13.59 -12.90
N GLY A 42 -4.55 -14.11 -11.71
CA GLY A 42 -3.22 -14.68 -11.39
C GLY A 42 -2.32 -13.77 -10.54
N LYS A 43 -2.81 -12.61 -10.08
CA LYS A 43 -2.10 -11.67 -9.22
C LYS A 43 -1.44 -12.36 -8.00
N SER A 44 -2.22 -13.12 -7.23
CA SER A 44 -1.70 -13.87 -6.08
C SER A 44 -0.72 -15.00 -6.48
N SER A 45 -0.71 -15.44 -7.73
CA SER A 45 0.29 -16.40 -8.20
C SER A 45 1.68 -15.78 -8.29
N ILE A 46 1.77 -14.48 -8.65
CA ILE A 46 3.03 -13.72 -8.67
C ILE A 46 3.54 -13.55 -7.24
N TYR A 47 2.67 -13.15 -6.32
CA TYR A 47 3.00 -13.06 -4.90
C TYR A 47 3.56 -14.40 -4.36
N TRP A 48 2.85 -15.51 -4.62
CA TRP A 48 3.27 -16.82 -4.18
C TRP A 48 4.56 -17.31 -4.85
N ALA A 49 4.81 -16.93 -6.10
CA ALA A 49 6.05 -17.28 -6.80
C ALA A 49 7.27 -16.63 -6.10
N LEU A 50 7.21 -15.32 -5.85
CA LEU A 50 8.27 -14.60 -5.15
C LEU A 50 8.44 -15.07 -3.70
N TYR A 51 7.33 -15.25 -2.98
CA TYR A 51 7.34 -15.76 -1.62
C TYR A 51 8.01 -17.14 -1.54
N THR A 52 7.55 -18.10 -2.37
CA THR A 52 8.08 -19.48 -2.39
C THR A 52 9.55 -19.51 -2.79
N LEU A 53 9.96 -18.63 -3.72
CA LEU A 53 11.36 -18.53 -4.14
C LEU A 53 12.26 -18.14 -2.96
N LEU A 54 11.96 -17.02 -2.28
CA LEU A 54 12.81 -16.54 -1.19
C LEU A 54 12.71 -17.42 0.07
N GLU A 55 11.51 -17.91 0.40
CA GLU A 55 11.35 -18.85 1.54
C GLU A 55 12.17 -20.12 1.33
N SER A 56 12.26 -20.60 0.09
CA SER A 56 13.05 -21.80 -0.26
C SER A 56 14.54 -21.66 0.05
N ALA A 57 15.07 -20.43 0.07
CA ALA A 57 16.47 -20.19 0.43
C ALA A 57 16.80 -20.61 1.87
N ASN A 58 15.82 -20.58 2.77
CA ASN A 58 16.01 -20.92 4.19
C ASN A 58 15.60 -22.36 4.55
N LYS A 59 15.26 -23.22 3.57
CA LYS A 59 14.88 -24.61 3.80
C LYS A 59 16.10 -25.52 3.85
N ASP A 60 16.23 -26.30 4.92
CA ASP A 60 17.34 -27.24 5.09
C ASP A 60 17.19 -28.51 4.25
N ASP A 61 15.96 -29.00 4.09
CA ASP A 61 15.67 -30.19 3.29
C ASP A 61 15.16 -29.79 1.90
N ILE A 62 15.88 -30.24 0.87
CA ILE A 62 15.52 -30.02 -0.51
C ILE A 62 14.15 -30.62 -0.86
N LYS A 63 13.66 -31.61 -0.11
CA LYS A 63 12.32 -32.16 -0.29
C LYS A 63 11.23 -31.12 0.00
N GLU A 64 11.48 -30.21 0.93
CA GLU A 64 10.58 -29.10 1.27
C GLU A 64 10.47 -28.06 0.13
N ILE A 65 11.45 -28.05 -0.78
CA ILE A 65 11.40 -27.23 -2.01
C ILE A 65 10.72 -28.02 -3.14
N LYS A 66 11.13 -29.28 -3.33
CA LYS A 66 10.63 -30.15 -4.40
C LYS A 66 9.13 -30.38 -4.31
N LYS A 67 8.53 -30.47 -3.12
CA LYS A 67 7.09 -30.68 -2.94
C LYS A 67 6.22 -29.68 -3.72
N TYR A 68 6.67 -28.44 -3.87
CA TYR A 68 5.92 -27.43 -4.63
C TYR A 68 5.85 -27.72 -6.14
N PHE A 69 6.81 -28.49 -6.65
CA PHE A 69 7.00 -28.81 -8.06
C PHE A 69 6.82 -30.32 -8.38
N ASP A 70 6.42 -31.10 -7.38
CA ASP A 70 6.11 -32.52 -7.54
C ASP A 70 4.62 -32.70 -7.82
N TYR A 71 4.28 -33.25 -8.98
CA TYR A 71 2.88 -33.48 -9.37
C TYR A 71 2.15 -34.51 -8.49
N THR A 72 2.88 -35.30 -7.68
CA THR A 72 2.33 -36.29 -6.77
C THR A 72 2.11 -35.75 -5.36
N ASP A 73 2.68 -34.61 -5.03
CA ASP A 73 2.59 -34.02 -3.70
C ASP A 73 1.28 -33.24 -3.50
N GLU A 74 0.69 -33.32 -2.32
CA GLU A 74 -0.55 -32.59 -1.98
C GLU A 74 -0.32 -31.08 -1.83
N GLU A 75 0.90 -30.66 -1.46
CA GLU A 75 1.28 -29.25 -1.32
C GLU A 75 1.80 -28.62 -2.62
N ARG A 76 1.67 -29.33 -3.76
CA ARG A 76 2.13 -28.83 -5.06
C ARG A 76 1.47 -27.50 -5.44
N LEU A 77 2.25 -26.65 -6.07
CA LEU A 77 1.80 -25.37 -6.62
C LEU A 77 1.74 -25.37 -8.16
N ILE A 78 1.70 -26.55 -8.76
CA ILE A 78 1.63 -26.75 -10.22
C ILE A 78 0.26 -26.31 -10.75
N ASN A 79 0.22 -25.80 -11.98
CA ASN A 79 -1.04 -25.46 -12.64
C ASN A 79 -1.93 -26.70 -12.82
N VAL A 80 -3.17 -26.63 -12.38
CA VAL A 80 -4.10 -27.77 -12.37
C VAL A 80 -4.52 -28.26 -13.76
N HIS A 81 -4.37 -27.42 -14.79
CA HIS A 81 -4.74 -27.74 -16.18
C HIS A 81 -3.62 -28.40 -16.97
N ILE A 82 -2.37 -28.31 -16.50
CA ILE A 82 -1.21 -28.91 -17.14
C ILE A 82 -0.92 -30.26 -16.49
N LYS A 83 -1.39 -31.34 -17.14
CA LYS A 83 -1.28 -32.70 -16.59
C LYS A 83 0.03 -33.34 -16.95
N HIS A 84 0.71 -33.94 -15.96
CA HIS A 84 1.94 -34.72 -16.15
C HIS A 84 1.71 -35.88 -17.11
N GLY A 85 2.68 -36.17 -17.96
CA GLY A 85 2.60 -37.25 -18.96
C GLY A 85 1.79 -36.93 -20.21
N THR A 86 1.29 -35.70 -20.36
CA THR A 86 0.62 -35.26 -21.60
C THR A 86 1.55 -34.42 -22.46
N ALA A 87 1.21 -34.29 -23.74
CA ALA A 87 1.97 -33.46 -24.70
C ALA A 87 2.03 -31.95 -24.30
N ASN A 88 1.14 -31.52 -23.40
CA ASN A 88 1.09 -30.14 -22.90
C ASN A 88 1.95 -29.95 -21.65
N TRP A 89 2.56 -31.01 -21.12
CA TRP A 89 3.40 -30.88 -19.93
C TRP A 89 4.62 -30.01 -20.22
N VAL A 90 4.86 -29.08 -19.32
CA VAL A 90 6.09 -28.28 -19.24
C VAL A 90 6.56 -28.30 -17.80
N ASP A 91 7.87 -28.35 -17.58
CA ASP A 91 8.44 -28.42 -16.24
C ASP A 91 8.13 -27.15 -15.45
N PRO A 92 7.58 -27.29 -14.24
CA PRO A 92 7.23 -26.13 -13.42
C PRO A 92 8.49 -25.47 -12.85
N PHE A 93 8.56 -24.14 -12.91
CA PHE A 93 9.62 -23.37 -12.27
C PHE A 93 9.17 -21.94 -11.95
N VAL A 94 9.93 -21.32 -11.03
CA VAL A 94 9.93 -19.89 -10.77
C VAL A 94 11.36 -19.40 -10.87
N GLU A 95 11.57 -18.30 -11.59
CA GLU A 95 12.87 -17.68 -11.80
C GLU A 95 12.77 -16.17 -11.69
N VAL A 96 13.75 -15.56 -11.03
CA VAL A 96 13.88 -14.10 -10.90
C VAL A 96 15.26 -13.72 -11.41
N THR A 97 15.30 -12.91 -12.47
CA THR A 97 16.54 -12.29 -12.95
C THR A 97 16.78 -10.98 -12.21
N LEU A 98 18.06 -10.68 -12.01
CA LEU A 98 18.49 -9.51 -11.26
C LEU A 98 19.06 -8.45 -12.21
N LYS A 99 18.85 -7.17 -11.88
CA LYS A 99 19.25 -6.02 -12.71
C LYS A 99 20.76 -5.90 -12.92
N ASP A 100 21.55 -6.42 -11.97
CA ASP A 100 23.01 -6.41 -12.04
C ASP A 100 23.61 -7.51 -12.93
N GLY A 101 22.76 -8.35 -13.55
CA GLY A 101 23.19 -9.41 -14.46
C GLY A 101 23.83 -10.62 -13.77
N THR A 102 23.74 -10.74 -12.44
CA THR A 102 24.18 -11.95 -11.72
C THR A 102 23.28 -13.13 -12.04
N ALA A 103 23.71 -14.36 -11.70
CA ALA A 103 22.94 -15.56 -11.93
C ALA A 103 21.52 -15.45 -11.35
N PRO A 104 20.49 -15.85 -12.08
CA PRO A 104 19.11 -15.74 -11.62
C PRO A 104 18.85 -16.63 -10.40
N TYR A 105 17.96 -16.21 -9.52
CA TYR A 105 17.40 -17.07 -8.50
C TYR A 105 16.31 -17.93 -9.11
N ARG A 106 16.49 -19.26 -9.05
CA ARG A 106 15.57 -20.21 -9.65
C ARG A 106 15.24 -21.35 -8.68
N ILE A 107 13.99 -21.82 -8.76
CA ILE A 107 13.51 -23.02 -8.07
C ILE A 107 12.66 -23.85 -9.02
N SER A 108 12.87 -25.18 -8.96
CA SER A 108 12.09 -26.17 -9.68
C SER A 108 12.23 -27.53 -8.97
N TYR A 109 11.66 -28.58 -9.54
CA TYR A 109 11.86 -29.95 -9.02
C TYR A 109 13.35 -30.39 -9.09
N THR A 110 14.07 -29.97 -10.12
CA THR A 110 15.48 -30.31 -10.35
C THR A 110 16.48 -29.28 -9.82
N ASP A 111 16.05 -28.03 -9.73
CA ASP A 111 16.87 -26.92 -9.27
C ASP A 111 16.42 -26.47 -7.87
N THR A 112 17.20 -26.79 -6.86
CA THR A 112 16.94 -26.47 -5.47
C THR A 112 18.11 -25.75 -4.79
N ALA A 113 19.14 -25.37 -5.57
CA ALA A 113 20.41 -24.84 -5.06
C ALA A 113 20.30 -23.50 -4.34
N ILE A 114 19.14 -22.82 -4.45
CA ILE A 114 18.90 -21.56 -3.76
C ILE A 114 19.07 -21.66 -2.24
N ASN A 115 18.83 -22.83 -1.64
CA ASN A 115 18.98 -23.04 -0.19
C ASN A 115 20.44 -23.08 0.31
N THR A 116 21.39 -23.11 -0.60
CA THR A 116 22.84 -22.97 -0.30
C THR A 116 23.36 -21.58 -0.63
N ASN A 117 22.53 -20.70 -1.18
CA ASN A 117 22.90 -19.35 -1.55
C ASN A 117 22.69 -18.39 -0.36
N THR A 118 23.78 -17.94 0.24
CA THR A 118 23.75 -17.06 1.42
C THR A 118 23.12 -15.68 1.12
N GLU A 119 23.35 -15.12 -0.06
CA GLU A 119 22.76 -13.84 -0.46
C GLU A 119 21.23 -13.95 -0.59
N ALA A 120 20.73 -15.09 -1.09
CA ALA A 120 19.29 -15.36 -1.17
C ALA A 120 18.68 -15.59 0.22
N GLN A 121 19.41 -16.26 1.13
CA GLN A 121 18.98 -16.43 2.52
C GLN A 121 18.86 -15.08 3.24
N GLU A 122 19.85 -14.21 3.10
CA GLU A 122 19.82 -12.86 3.67
C GLU A 122 18.74 -11.99 3.01
N SER A 123 18.48 -12.17 1.72
CA SER A 123 17.41 -11.49 1.00
C SER A 123 16.03 -11.87 1.53
N ASN A 124 15.81 -13.14 1.92
CA ASN A 124 14.56 -13.55 2.55
C ASN A 124 14.34 -12.83 3.90
N PHE A 125 15.37 -12.72 4.73
CA PHE A 125 15.26 -12.00 6.01
C PHE A 125 15.07 -10.50 5.86
N SER A 126 15.58 -9.92 4.77
CA SER A 126 15.49 -8.48 4.48
C SER A 126 14.31 -8.13 3.56
N SER A 127 13.41 -9.06 3.32
CA SER A 127 12.20 -8.86 2.51
C SER A 127 10.95 -9.14 3.33
N ASP A 128 9.82 -8.57 2.95
CA ASP A 128 8.55 -8.87 3.56
C ASP A 128 7.43 -9.03 2.53
N PHE A 129 6.58 -10.03 2.78
CA PHE A 129 5.43 -10.38 1.96
C PHE A 129 4.17 -10.26 2.81
N ILE A 130 3.48 -9.13 2.68
CA ILE A 130 2.32 -8.82 3.51
C ILE A 130 1.07 -8.93 2.66
N ASN A 131 0.16 -9.79 3.06
CA ASN A 131 -1.17 -9.89 2.48
C ASN A 131 -2.25 -9.77 3.56
N TYR A 132 -3.47 -9.50 3.13
CA TYR A 132 -4.61 -9.37 4.03
C TYR A 132 -4.84 -10.60 4.91
N ARG A 133 -4.64 -11.82 4.36
CA ARG A 133 -4.87 -13.08 5.11
C ARG A 133 -3.89 -13.24 6.27
N ASN A 134 -2.64 -12.80 6.11
CA ASN A 134 -1.65 -12.86 7.18
C ASN A 134 -2.08 -11.99 8.37
N LEU A 135 -2.72 -10.86 8.12
CA LEU A 135 -3.20 -9.97 9.17
C LEU A 135 -4.49 -10.45 9.83
N LEU A 136 -5.34 -11.22 9.12
CA LEU A 136 -6.55 -11.83 9.71
C LEU A 136 -6.27 -12.67 10.95
N SER A 137 -5.12 -13.32 11.02
CA SER A 137 -4.73 -14.14 12.17
C SER A 137 -4.53 -13.35 13.47
N LEU A 138 -4.44 -11.99 13.39
CA LEU A 138 -4.37 -11.11 14.57
C LEU A 138 -5.71 -10.91 15.27
N TYR A 139 -6.82 -11.16 14.61
CA TYR A 139 -8.15 -10.87 15.15
C TYR A 139 -9.19 -11.98 14.96
N ASN A 140 -8.79 -13.13 14.45
CA ASN A 140 -9.67 -14.29 14.31
C ASN A 140 -9.73 -15.10 15.62
N PHE A 141 -10.15 -14.46 16.71
CA PHE A 141 -10.32 -15.05 18.03
C PHE A 141 -11.79 -15.01 18.45
N ALA A 142 -12.21 -15.99 19.29
CA ALA A 142 -13.52 -15.92 19.90
C ALA A 142 -13.61 -14.77 20.91
N HIS A 143 -14.78 -14.17 21.05
CA HIS A 143 -14.98 -12.99 21.92
C HIS A 143 -14.52 -13.19 23.37
N SER A 144 -14.56 -14.42 23.86
CA SER A 144 -14.17 -14.77 25.23
C SER A 144 -12.68 -15.04 25.41
N GLU A 145 -11.91 -15.22 24.33
CA GLU A 145 -10.51 -15.60 24.37
C GLU A 145 -9.60 -14.39 24.53
N ASP A 146 -8.49 -14.58 25.25
CA ASP A 146 -7.37 -13.63 25.24
C ASP A 146 -6.55 -13.86 23.97
N VAL A 147 -5.96 -12.79 23.44
CA VAL A 147 -5.26 -12.84 22.14
C VAL A 147 -3.83 -13.36 22.35
N ASP A 148 -3.59 -14.62 22.01
CA ASP A 148 -2.25 -15.21 21.95
C ASP A 148 -1.72 -15.17 20.52
N LEU A 149 -0.70 -14.36 20.30
CA LEU A 149 -0.10 -14.13 18.99
C LEU A 149 0.98 -15.14 18.60
N ILE A 150 1.26 -16.20 19.39
CA ILE A 150 2.35 -17.15 19.06
C ILE A 150 2.14 -17.79 17.68
N GLY A 151 0.90 -18.08 17.31
CA GLY A 151 0.53 -18.60 15.99
C GLY A 151 0.83 -17.60 14.88
N PHE A 152 0.48 -16.32 15.07
CA PHE A 152 0.80 -15.25 14.13
C PHE A 152 2.32 -15.07 14.01
N PHE A 153 3.06 -15.08 15.12
CA PHE A 153 4.50 -14.95 15.11
C PHE A 153 5.18 -16.12 14.39
N ASN A 154 4.72 -17.35 14.64
CA ASN A 154 5.25 -18.53 13.98
C ASN A 154 5.08 -18.49 12.45
N TYR A 155 3.92 -18.02 11.98
CA TYR A 155 3.60 -18.01 10.57
C TYR A 155 4.08 -16.75 9.84
N ALA A 156 3.96 -15.58 10.49
CA ALA A 156 4.11 -14.30 9.83
C ALA A 156 5.35 -13.48 10.27
N VAL A 157 6.03 -13.86 11.36
CA VAL A 157 7.16 -13.10 11.91
C VAL A 157 8.45 -13.92 11.92
N PHE A 158 8.47 -15.09 12.54
CA PHE A 158 9.69 -15.90 12.70
C PHE A 158 10.41 -16.26 11.39
N PRO A 159 9.72 -16.50 10.24
CA PRO A 159 10.39 -16.74 8.97
C PRO A 159 11.32 -15.62 8.50
N TYR A 160 11.12 -14.40 9.00
CA TYR A 160 11.84 -13.19 8.59
C TYR A 160 12.82 -12.67 9.66
N VAL A 161 13.01 -13.38 10.78
CA VAL A 161 13.75 -12.87 11.92
C VAL A 161 14.97 -13.75 12.20
N LYS A 162 16.09 -13.08 12.48
CA LYS A 162 17.29 -13.68 13.02
C LYS A 162 17.46 -13.28 14.48
N PHE A 163 17.81 -14.25 15.31
CA PHE A 163 18.29 -14.03 16.68
C PHE A 163 19.82 -14.02 16.71
N THR A 164 20.41 -13.82 17.87
CA THR A 164 21.81 -14.08 18.09
C THR A 164 22.09 -15.57 17.89
N ASP A 165 23.32 -15.93 17.49
CA ASP A 165 23.70 -17.31 17.25
C ASP A 165 23.48 -18.14 18.52
N VAL A 166 22.68 -19.19 18.41
CA VAL A 166 22.37 -20.14 19.48
C VAL A 166 23.03 -21.46 19.16
N LYS A 167 23.83 -21.98 20.09
CA LYS A 167 24.42 -23.31 19.95
C LYS A 167 23.31 -24.38 19.99
N VAL A 168 23.19 -25.14 18.90
CA VAL A 168 22.13 -26.16 18.72
C VAL A 168 22.66 -27.59 18.78
N GLY A 169 23.97 -27.77 18.91
CA GLY A 169 24.61 -29.05 19.01
C GLY A 169 26.05 -29.04 18.53
N THR A 170 26.58 -30.22 18.21
CA THR A 170 27.93 -30.40 17.69
C THR A 170 27.91 -31.30 16.46
N LYS A 171 28.84 -31.08 15.52
CA LYS A 171 29.05 -31.89 14.32
C LYS A 171 30.50 -32.38 14.29
N SER A 172 30.74 -33.66 13.97
CA SER A 172 32.07 -34.18 13.73
C SER A 172 32.44 -34.11 12.25
N VAL A 173 33.48 -33.36 11.93
CA VAL A 173 34.03 -33.23 10.56
C VAL A 173 35.50 -33.58 10.61
N GLY A 174 35.91 -34.63 9.88
CA GLY A 174 37.31 -35.06 9.85
C GLY A 174 37.93 -35.47 11.21
N GLY A 175 37.10 -35.88 12.19
CA GLY A 175 37.55 -36.24 13.54
C GLY A 175 37.64 -35.07 14.53
N VAL A 176 37.33 -33.84 14.08
CA VAL A 176 37.23 -32.66 14.93
C VAL A 176 35.77 -32.41 15.25
N THR A 177 35.44 -32.13 16.51
CA THR A 177 34.08 -31.77 16.93
C THR A 177 33.95 -30.26 16.91
N GLU A 178 33.04 -29.77 16.08
CA GLU A 178 32.72 -28.34 15.92
C GLU A 178 31.34 -28.05 16.46
N ASP A 179 31.18 -26.89 17.07
CA ASP A 179 29.89 -26.41 17.53
C ASP A 179 29.02 -25.98 16.32
N VAL A 180 27.75 -26.30 16.35
CA VAL A 180 26.76 -25.90 15.33
C VAL A 180 25.88 -24.82 15.95
N PHE A 181 25.76 -23.71 15.23
CA PHE A 181 24.94 -22.58 15.62
C PHE A 181 23.76 -22.38 14.68
N GLU A 182 22.65 -21.85 15.21
CA GLU A 182 21.48 -21.46 14.46
C GLU A 182 21.03 -20.06 14.91
N LYS A 183 20.67 -19.23 13.95
CA LYS A 183 20.16 -17.86 14.18
C LYS A 183 18.73 -17.63 13.68
N ASN A 184 18.22 -18.51 12.84
CA ASN A 184 16.88 -18.39 12.27
C ASN A 184 15.82 -18.67 13.33
N ALA A 185 14.99 -17.67 13.66
CA ALA A 185 13.98 -17.78 14.71
C ALA A 185 12.97 -18.89 14.43
N ASN A 186 12.59 -19.12 13.16
CA ASN A 186 11.67 -20.19 12.78
C ASN A 186 12.26 -21.59 13.01
N LYS A 187 13.54 -21.78 12.66
CA LYS A 187 14.24 -23.04 12.91
C LYS A 187 14.44 -23.29 14.40
N LEU A 188 14.81 -22.25 15.15
CA LEU A 188 14.93 -22.35 16.62
C LEU A 188 13.58 -22.69 17.26
N PHE A 189 12.48 -22.06 16.84
CA PHE A 189 11.14 -22.39 17.33
C PHE A 189 10.73 -23.83 17.02
N LYS A 190 11.08 -24.33 15.83
CA LYS A 190 10.86 -25.73 15.45
C LYS A 190 11.66 -26.68 16.38
N LEU A 191 12.96 -26.38 16.62
CA LEU A 191 13.79 -27.17 17.53
C LEU A 191 13.24 -27.18 18.96
N VAL A 192 12.75 -26.04 19.45
CA VAL A 192 12.06 -25.95 20.75
C VAL A 192 10.83 -26.85 20.79
N ASN A 193 10.01 -26.84 19.74
CA ASN A 193 8.79 -27.64 19.65
C ASN A 193 9.06 -29.13 19.42
N ASP A 194 10.10 -29.47 18.67
CA ASP A 194 10.48 -30.87 18.42
C ASP A 194 11.04 -31.54 19.69
N GLY A 195 11.61 -30.75 20.59
CA GLY A 195 12.24 -31.20 21.80
C GLY A 195 13.64 -31.84 21.56
N PRO A 196 14.28 -32.38 22.60
CA PRO A 196 15.59 -33.00 22.46
C PRO A 196 15.54 -34.21 21.51
N LYS A 197 16.64 -34.43 20.78
CA LYS A 197 16.73 -35.51 19.78
C LYS A 197 16.38 -36.85 20.43
N LYS A 198 15.38 -37.55 19.86
CA LYS A 198 14.92 -38.85 20.36
C LYS A 198 15.95 -39.92 20.06
N ASP A 199 16.25 -40.76 21.06
CA ASP A 199 16.79 -42.08 20.80
C ASP A 199 15.72 -42.91 20.07
N LYS A 200 16.06 -43.44 18.86
CA LYS A 200 15.12 -44.18 18.00
C LYS A 200 14.48 -45.39 18.64
N LYS A 201 14.91 -45.77 19.84
CA LYS A 201 14.46 -46.98 20.57
C LYS A 201 13.34 -46.75 21.59
N THR A 202 13.08 -45.52 22.02
CA THR A 202 12.07 -45.25 23.03
C THR A 202 10.82 -44.55 22.43
N LYS A 203 9.73 -45.30 22.32
CA LYS A 203 8.35 -44.78 22.00
C LYS A 203 7.81 -44.02 23.22
N GLN A 204 8.43 -42.88 23.59
CA GLN A 204 7.91 -42.08 24.70
C GLN A 204 6.99 -40.94 24.23
N SER A 205 6.09 -40.58 25.13
CA SER A 205 5.13 -39.48 24.94
C SER A 205 5.84 -38.20 24.48
N LYS A 206 5.29 -37.49 23.49
CA LYS A 206 5.85 -36.27 22.89
C LYS A 206 6.17 -35.17 23.90
N ASP A 207 5.67 -35.24 25.11
CA ASP A 207 5.76 -34.16 26.11
C ASP A 207 6.70 -34.49 27.28
N ARG A 208 7.40 -35.62 27.25
CA ARG A 208 8.25 -36.09 28.33
C ARG A 208 9.61 -36.56 27.81
N PHE A 209 10.67 -36.09 28.42
CA PHE A 209 12.04 -36.40 28.03
C PHE A 209 12.83 -36.92 29.24
N PRO A 210 13.29 -38.20 29.27
CA PRO A 210 14.12 -38.72 30.35
C PRO A 210 15.53 -38.10 30.31
N ILE A 211 16.09 -37.80 31.48
CA ILE A 211 17.43 -37.26 31.63
C ILE A 211 18.43 -38.43 31.69
N GLN A 212 18.71 -39.04 30.60
CA GLN A 212 19.73 -40.08 30.54
C GLN A 212 21.08 -39.61 29.97
N ARG A 213 21.11 -38.39 29.36
CA ARG A 213 22.28 -37.81 28.72
C ARG A 213 22.33 -36.32 29.00
N GLU A 214 23.02 -35.90 30.03
CA GLU A 214 23.12 -34.50 30.46
C GLU A 214 23.51 -33.53 29.34
N GLN A 215 24.39 -33.95 28.43
CA GLN A 215 24.90 -33.11 27.34
C GLN A 215 23.80 -32.77 26.30
N GLU A 216 22.96 -33.75 25.92
CA GLU A 216 21.87 -33.53 24.97
C GLU A 216 20.79 -32.58 25.53
N PHE A 217 20.61 -32.64 26.85
CA PHE A 217 19.68 -31.71 27.51
C PHE A 217 20.29 -30.33 27.72
N ALA A 218 21.60 -30.23 27.91
CA ALA A 218 22.27 -28.94 27.98
C ALA A 218 22.14 -28.17 26.66
N ASP A 219 22.33 -28.84 25.53
CA ASP A 219 22.13 -28.25 24.19
C ASP A 219 20.68 -27.81 23.98
N TYR A 220 19.71 -28.67 24.35
CA TYR A 220 18.29 -28.29 24.26
C TYR A 220 17.93 -27.12 25.19
N TYR A 221 18.52 -27.11 26.41
CA TYR A 221 18.34 -26.00 27.34
C TYR A 221 18.86 -24.69 26.75
N ASN A 222 20.02 -24.71 26.08
CA ASN A 222 20.62 -23.55 25.41
C ASN A 222 19.70 -23.06 24.25
N ILE A 223 19.12 -24.00 23.47
CA ILE A 223 18.16 -23.66 22.39
C ILE A 223 16.94 -22.92 22.95
N VAL A 224 16.35 -23.43 24.03
CA VAL A 224 15.15 -22.82 24.64
C VAL A 224 15.45 -21.45 25.24
N GLU A 225 16.56 -21.30 25.98
CA GLU A 225 16.93 -20.01 26.58
C GLU A 225 17.38 -19.01 25.52
N GLY A 226 18.09 -19.44 24.49
CA GLY A 226 18.45 -18.60 23.34
C GLY A 226 17.25 -18.12 22.57
N PHE A 227 16.30 -19.01 22.28
CA PHE A 227 15.03 -18.64 21.65
C PHE A 227 14.21 -17.67 22.51
N ARG A 228 14.08 -17.95 23.82
CA ARG A 228 13.39 -17.08 24.77
C ARG A 228 13.97 -15.67 24.79
N SER A 229 15.29 -15.58 24.96
CA SER A 229 15.97 -14.29 25.01
C SER A 229 15.81 -13.51 23.70
N GLY A 230 16.01 -14.19 22.56
CA GLY A 230 15.81 -13.56 21.26
C GLY A 230 14.37 -13.10 21.03
N LEU A 231 13.39 -13.87 21.53
CA LEU A 231 11.97 -13.49 21.46
C LEU A 231 11.66 -12.28 22.34
N ASP A 232 12.16 -12.24 23.55
CA ASP A 232 11.96 -11.13 24.49
C ASP A 232 12.54 -9.82 23.94
N ASP A 233 13.75 -9.88 23.39
CA ASP A 233 14.38 -8.75 22.69
C ASP A 233 13.57 -8.29 21.47
N LEU A 234 13.05 -9.24 20.69
CA LEU A 234 12.19 -8.96 19.53
C LEU A 234 10.90 -8.25 19.95
N LEU A 235 10.21 -8.76 20.97
CA LEU A 235 8.96 -8.17 21.46
C LEU A 235 9.18 -6.76 22.01
N THR A 236 10.30 -6.54 22.73
CA THR A 236 10.68 -5.21 23.23
C THR A 236 10.91 -4.23 22.08
N TYR A 237 11.60 -4.66 21.04
CA TYR A 237 11.81 -3.83 19.85
C TYR A 237 10.49 -3.52 19.11
N ILE A 238 9.67 -4.55 18.84
CA ILE A 238 8.38 -4.38 18.15
C ILE A 238 7.47 -3.45 18.94
N LYS A 239 7.43 -3.57 20.26
CA LYS A 239 6.63 -2.69 21.12
C LYS A 239 7.05 -1.23 20.98
N THR A 240 8.33 -0.94 20.94
CA THR A 240 8.85 0.43 20.79
C THR A 240 8.61 0.96 19.38
N GLU A 241 9.15 0.31 18.38
CA GLU A 241 9.11 0.76 16.99
C GLU A 241 7.70 0.67 16.40
N GLY A 242 6.95 -0.40 16.72
CA GLY A 242 5.58 -0.57 16.25
C GLY A 242 4.62 0.49 16.80
N ASN A 243 4.76 0.90 18.07
CA ASN A 243 3.98 2.02 18.62
C ASN A 243 4.36 3.34 17.97
N ASP A 244 5.62 3.56 17.64
CA ASP A 244 6.06 4.75 16.93
C ASP A 244 5.46 4.80 15.51
N ILE A 245 5.48 3.70 14.77
CA ILE A 245 4.81 3.58 13.47
C ILE A 245 3.31 3.84 13.62
N LEU A 246 2.65 3.18 14.57
CA LEU A 246 1.20 3.26 14.75
C LEU A 246 0.74 4.68 15.10
N LYS A 247 1.40 5.34 16.05
CA LYS A 247 1.00 6.66 16.56
C LYS A 247 1.52 7.81 15.71
N LYS A 248 2.83 7.83 15.42
CA LYS A 248 3.46 8.99 14.76
C LYS A 248 3.30 8.96 13.24
N GLU A 249 3.34 7.77 12.63
CA GLU A 249 3.34 7.65 11.19
C GLU A 249 1.95 7.38 10.62
N LEU A 250 1.22 6.42 11.21
CA LEU A 250 -0.15 6.12 10.81
C LEU A 250 -1.20 6.99 11.51
N GLY A 251 -0.82 7.72 12.57
CA GLY A 251 -1.67 8.70 13.25
C GLY A 251 -2.86 8.10 14.00
N PHE A 252 -2.69 6.90 14.56
CA PHE A 252 -3.72 6.29 15.41
C PHE A 252 -3.54 6.67 16.88
N ASN A 253 -4.65 6.93 17.57
CA ASN A 253 -4.66 7.34 18.98
C ASN A 253 -4.79 6.14 19.93
N PHE A 254 -4.00 5.11 19.70
CA PHE A 254 -3.88 3.99 20.63
C PHE A 254 -2.49 3.39 20.58
N GLY A 255 -2.10 2.70 21.67
CA GLY A 255 -0.87 1.95 21.76
C GLY A 255 -1.14 0.50 22.08
N PHE A 256 -0.12 -0.34 21.95
CA PHE A 256 -0.21 -1.75 22.26
C PHE A 256 0.99 -2.23 23.09
N ASP A 257 0.78 -3.34 23.79
CA ASP A 257 1.81 -4.08 24.53
C ASP A 257 1.82 -5.53 24.10
N LEU A 258 3.02 -6.10 24.06
CA LEU A 258 3.26 -7.52 23.80
C LEU A 258 3.99 -8.11 25.02
N GLN A 259 3.36 -9.07 25.67
CA GLN A 259 3.93 -9.73 26.85
C GLN A 259 4.22 -11.18 26.57
N LEU A 260 5.48 -11.56 26.81
CA LEU A 260 5.89 -12.94 26.75
C LEU A 260 5.45 -13.68 28.03
N ASP A 261 4.62 -14.71 27.85
CA ASP A 261 4.28 -15.68 28.88
C ASP A 261 4.85 -17.04 28.48
N TRP A 262 5.65 -17.61 29.38
CA TRP A 262 6.26 -18.89 29.14
C TRP A 262 6.50 -19.64 30.44
N GLU A 263 6.33 -20.94 30.41
CA GLU A 263 6.60 -21.74 31.58
C GLU A 263 7.98 -22.39 31.51
N ARG A 264 8.72 -22.21 32.60
CA ARG A 264 10.10 -22.69 32.78
C ARG A 264 10.11 -24.17 33.19
N HIS A 265 9.61 -25.04 32.33
CA HIS A 265 9.59 -26.46 32.60
C HIS A 265 10.87 -27.19 32.21
N LEU A 266 11.99 -26.47 32.03
CA LEU A 266 13.27 -27.04 31.64
C LEU A 266 14.03 -27.68 32.79
N LYS A 267 13.75 -27.32 34.03
CA LYS A 267 14.39 -27.99 35.19
C LYS A 267 13.79 -29.36 35.33
N PRO A 268 14.65 -30.38 35.52
CA PRO A 268 14.16 -31.71 35.86
C PRO A 268 13.26 -31.60 37.07
N SER A 269 12.01 -32.05 36.91
CA SER A 269 11.12 -32.10 38.06
C SER A 269 11.59 -33.24 38.95
N LYS A 270 12.23 -32.90 40.06
CA LYS A 270 12.45 -33.85 41.12
C LYS A 270 11.12 -34.29 41.67
N ARG A 271 10.90 -35.54 41.67
CA ARG A 271 9.80 -36.17 42.41
C ARG A 271 9.84 -35.72 43.87
N VAL A 272 8.75 -35.20 44.37
CA VAL A 272 8.56 -34.98 45.80
C VAL A 272 7.89 -36.22 46.35
N GLN A 273 8.63 -37.04 47.04
CA GLN A 273 8.10 -38.13 47.85
C GLN A 273 7.67 -37.52 49.20
N ASN A 274 6.40 -37.59 49.52
CA ASN A 274 5.94 -37.31 50.86
C ASN A 274 5.89 -38.61 51.63
N PRO A 275 6.81 -38.89 52.55
CA PRO A 275 6.92 -40.18 53.22
C PRO A 275 5.68 -40.54 54.06
N ASN A 276 4.88 -39.56 54.43
CA ASN A 276 3.71 -39.72 55.31
C ASN A 276 2.35 -39.68 54.58
N ASN A 277 2.34 -39.70 53.26
CA ASN A 277 1.12 -39.53 52.49
C ASN A 277 0.91 -40.69 51.52
N ASP A 278 -0.29 -41.20 51.48
CA ASP A 278 -0.70 -42.26 50.52
C ASP A 278 -0.77 -41.81 49.08
N LEU A 279 -0.51 -40.52 48.84
CA LEU A 279 -0.56 -39.88 47.55
C LEU A 279 0.80 -39.25 47.22
N ILE A 280 1.25 -39.34 45.98
CA ILE A 280 2.40 -38.64 45.46
C ILE A 280 1.95 -37.61 44.46
N THR A 281 2.29 -36.33 44.73
CA THR A 281 2.10 -35.26 43.80
C THR A 281 3.33 -35.13 42.93
N ILE A 282 3.15 -35.22 41.63
CA ILE A 282 4.22 -34.98 40.64
C ILE A 282 4.23 -33.50 40.39
N LYS A 283 5.30 -32.78 40.84
CA LYS A 283 5.45 -31.32 40.66
C LYS A 283 5.22 -30.84 39.21
N ARG A 284 5.47 -31.72 38.30
CA ARG A 284 5.35 -31.47 36.87
C ARG A 284 3.92 -31.46 36.34
N PHE A 285 3.06 -32.18 37.06
CA PHE A 285 1.62 -32.17 36.85
C PHE A 285 0.97 -31.83 38.18
N PRO A 286 0.92 -30.56 38.57
CA PRO A 286 0.52 -30.15 39.93
C PRO A 286 -0.85 -30.65 40.30
N ASN A 287 -1.71 -30.93 39.33
CA ASN A 287 -3.04 -31.51 39.53
C ASN A 287 -3.08 -33.01 39.43
N THR A 288 -1.95 -33.69 39.22
CA THR A 288 -1.89 -35.15 39.11
C THR A 288 -1.40 -35.76 40.41
N VAL A 289 -2.33 -36.37 41.09
CA VAL A 289 -2.06 -37.13 42.33
C VAL A 289 -2.19 -38.63 42.06
N ILE A 290 -1.13 -39.38 42.33
CA ILE A 290 -1.10 -40.82 42.12
C ILE A 290 -1.27 -41.52 43.48
N PRO A 291 -2.35 -42.30 43.68
CA PRO A 291 -2.52 -43.08 44.91
C PRO A 291 -1.38 -44.07 45.08
N LYS A 292 -0.97 -44.30 46.33
CA LYS A 292 0.12 -45.23 46.70
C LYS A 292 -0.11 -46.65 46.14
N LYS A 293 -1.33 -47.11 46.07
CA LYS A 293 -1.73 -48.41 45.48
C LYS A 293 -1.36 -48.56 44.01
N ASP A 294 -1.24 -47.44 43.30
CA ASP A 294 -0.93 -47.43 41.85
C ASP A 294 0.57 -47.14 41.56
N PHE A 295 1.44 -47.09 42.56
CA PHE A 295 2.86 -46.75 42.41
C PHE A 295 3.59 -47.71 41.46
N ALA A 296 3.31 -48.97 41.50
CA ALA A 296 3.91 -49.95 40.59
C ALA A 296 3.63 -49.61 39.10
N LYS A 297 2.41 -49.14 38.81
CA LYS A 297 2.02 -48.72 37.48
C LYS A 297 2.70 -47.46 36.98
N TYR A 298 3.08 -46.57 37.92
CA TYR A 298 3.69 -45.30 37.63
C TYR A 298 5.14 -45.19 38.16
N SER A 299 5.80 -46.34 38.40
CA SER A 299 7.14 -46.42 39.00
C SER A 299 8.17 -45.56 38.21
N PHE A 300 8.05 -45.54 36.89
CA PHE A 300 8.92 -44.71 36.04
C PHE A 300 8.76 -43.22 36.32
N LEU A 301 7.58 -42.75 36.71
CA LEU A 301 7.36 -41.35 37.08
C LEU A 301 7.93 -41.03 38.44
N LEU A 302 8.22 -42.01 39.22
CA LEU A 302 8.65 -41.91 40.59
C LEU A 302 10.20 -41.90 40.75
N THR A 303 10.93 -42.47 39.81
CA THR A 303 12.36 -42.68 39.89
C THR A 303 13.18 -41.82 38.93
N GLU A 304 12.56 -41.37 37.84
CA GLU A 304 13.24 -40.63 36.79
C GLU A 304 13.03 -39.14 36.91
N GLN A 305 14.01 -38.38 36.45
CA GLN A 305 13.90 -36.94 36.23
C GLN A 305 13.43 -36.70 34.80
N PHE A 306 12.56 -35.71 34.59
CA PHE A 306 12.06 -35.39 33.28
C PHE A 306 12.13 -33.90 33.00
N PHE A 307 12.24 -33.58 31.71
CA PHE A 307 11.93 -32.28 31.20
C PHE A 307 10.52 -32.24 30.62
N ILE A 308 9.82 -31.11 30.76
CA ILE A 308 8.61 -30.82 30.06
C ILE A 308 8.94 -29.86 28.90
N ARG A 309 8.30 -30.07 27.76
CA ARG A 309 8.36 -29.14 26.66
C ARG A 309 7.90 -27.76 27.16
N PRO A 310 8.70 -26.70 27.00
CA PRO A 310 8.24 -25.35 27.28
C PRO A 310 7.13 -24.96 26.30
N TYR A 311 6.21 -24.14 26.74
CA TYR A 311 5.30 -23.45 25.85
C TYR A 311 5.53 -21.95 25.94
N PHE A 312 5.27 -21.27 24.84
CA PHE A 312 5.37 -19.84 24.72
C PHE A 312 4.03 -19.27 24.29
N LYS A 313 3.65 -18.13 24.87
CA LYS A 313 2.50 -17.34 24.47
C LYS A 313 2.91 -15.88 24.38
N ILE A 314 2.28 -15.17 23.46
CA ILE A 314 2.51 -13.75 23.26
C ILE A 314 1.17 -13.06 23.43
N TRP A 315 0.96 -12.48 24.60
CA TRP A 315 -0.27 -11.77 24.91
C TRP A 315 -0.26 -10.37 24.31
N LEU A 316 -1.30 -10.06 23.54
CA LEU A 316 -1.54 -8.71 23.01
C LEU A 316 -2.54 -7.98 23.88
N SER A 317 -2.21 -6.75 24.22
CA SER A 317 -3.14 -5.82 24.90
C SER A 317 -2.99 -4.41 24.34
N ILE A 318 -4.06 -3.61 24.45
CA ILE A 318 -4.04 -2.19 24.12
C ILE A 318 -3.80 -1.40 25.40
N THR A 319 -2.82 -0.53 25.42
CA THR A 319 -2.34 0.15 26.62
C THR A 319 -2.74 1.63 26.72
N ASP A 320 -3.17 2.22 25.61
CA ASP A 320 -3.46 3.64 25.51
C ASP A 320 -4.47 3.81 24.37
N TYR A 321 -5.69 4.14 24.71
CA TYR A 321 -6.78 4.28 23.75
C TYR A 321 -7.45 5.62 23.92
N GLU A 322 -7.35 6.50 22.93
CA GLU A 322 -7.95 7.84 22.91
C GLU A 322 -7.63 8.66 24.16
N ASN A 323 -6.37 8.53 24.66
CA ASN A 323 -5.83 9.13 25.90
C ASN A 323 -6.29 8.49 27.22
N GLU A 324 -7.09 7.43 27.18
CA GLU A 324 -7.38 6.61 28.36
C GLU A 324 -6.27 5.58 28.56
N LYS A 325 -5.79 5.42 29.79
CA LYS A 325 -4.68 4.53 30.13
C LYS A 325 -5.12 3.12 30.55
N ASP A 326 -6.38 2.80 30.37
CA ASP A 326 -6.89 1.47 30.68
C ASP A 326 -6.38 0.42 29.71
N VAL A 327 -6.01 -0.73 30.27
CA VAL A 327 -5.51 -1.86 29.48
C VAL A 327 -6.67 -2.69 28.94
N VAL A 328 -6.80 -2.76 27.60
CA VAL A 328 -7.77 -3.62 26.93
C VAL A 328 -7.11 -4.93 26.54
N ARG A 329 -7.48 -6.03 27.21
CA ARG A 329 -6.92 -7.37 26.99
C ARG A 329 -7.53 -8.13 25.80
N LYS A 330 -8.63 -7.65 25.24
CA LYS A 330 -9.34 -8.27 24.12
C LYS A 330 -9.46 -7.28 22.94
N PRO A 331 -8.33 -6.98 22.25
CA PRO A 331 -8.29 -6.01 21.15
C PRO A 331 -9.31 -6.30 20.05
N HIS A 332 -9.48 -7.57 19.68
CA HIS A 332 -10.40 -8.03 18.64
C HIS A 332 -11.88 -7.74 18.90
N SER A 333 -12.27 -7.58 20.17
CA SER A 333 -13.63 -7.21 20.57
C SER A 333 -13.83 -5.70 20.67
N PHE A 334 -12.74 -4.93 20.70
CA PHE A 334 -12.76 -3.51 21.01
C PHE A 334 -12.39 -2.64 19.81
N LEU A 335 -11.41 -3.08 19.02
CA LEU A 335 -10.95 -2.36 17.83
C LEU A 335 -11.73 -2.83 16.60
N ASN A 336 -12.00 -1.89 15.69
CA ASN A 336 -12.52 -2.23 14.37
C ASN A 336 -11.42 -2.85 13.48
N GLU A 337 -11.83 -3.44 12.36
CA GLU A 337 -10.95 -4.13 11.42
C GLU A 337 -9.82 -3.24 10.90
N ALA A 338 -10.08 -1.97 10.60
CA ALA A 338 -9.07 -1.04 10.12
C ALA A 338 -7.97 -0.78 11.16
N ARG A 339 -8.34 -0.63 12.44
CA ARG A 339 -7.38 -0.46 13.54
C ARG A 339 -6.56 -1.73 13.79
N LEU A 340 -7.17 -2.91 13.68
CA LEU A 340 -6.49 -4.19 13.81
C LEU A 340 -5.52 -4.43 12.64
N THR A 341 -5.91 -4.08 11.42
CA THR A 341 -5.05 -4.11 10.23
C THR A 341 -3.85 -3.17 10.38
N ALA A 342 -4.08 -1.95 10.87
CA ALA A 342 -3.02 -0.99 11.12
C ALA A 342 -2.03 -1.47 12.19
N LEU A 343 -2.54 -2.10 13.26
CA LEU A 343 -1.73 -2.74 14.30
C LEU A 343 -0.85 -3.85 13.71
N GLY A 344 -1.44 -4.75 12.92
CA GLY A 344 -0.69 -5.83 12.28
C GLY A 344 0.37 -5.32 11.31
N LEU A 345 0.06 -4.30 10.55
CA LEU A 345 1.00 -3.63 9.66
C LEU A 345 2.15 -2.97 10.46
N ALA A 346 1.86 -2.30 11.57
CA ALA A 346 2.88 -1.68 12.41
C ALA A 346 3.84 -2.72 13.01
N ILE A 347 3.33 -3.88 13.45
CA ILE A 347 4.15 -5.00 13.90
C ILE A 347 5.05 -5.51 12.78
N ARG A 348 4.51 -5.75 11.58
CA ARG A 348 5.26 -6.28 10.43
C ARG A 348 6.34 -5.30 9.97
N LEU A 349 6.02 -4.02 9.84
CA LEU A 349 7.00 -3.00 9.45
C LEU A 349 8.10 -2.82 10.50
N ALA A 350 7.79 -2.93 11.79
CA ALA A 350 8.80 -2.93 12.85
C ALA A 350 9.76 -4.14 12.70
N VAL A 351 9.23 -5.34 12.44
CA VAL A 351 10.04 -6.53 12.16
C VAL A 351 10.93 -6.31 10.94
N LEU A 352 10.37 -5.79 9.86
CA LEU A 352 11.12 -5.53 8.63
C LEU A 352 12.26 -4.55 8.85
N LYS A 353 12.06 -3.47 9.60
CA LYS A 353 13.11 -2.50 9.95
C LYS A 353 14.24 -3.15 10.77
N ARG A 354 13.92 -4.06 11.69
CA ARG A 354 14.92 -4.80 12.47
C ARG A 354 15.74 -5.79 11.62
N SER A 355 15.11 -6.39 10.63
CA SER A 355 15.68 -7.51 9.86
C SER A 355 16.52 -7.07 8.65
N LEU A 356 16.69 -5.76 8.43
CA LEU A 356 17.53 -5.24 7.35
C LEU A 356 18.98 -5.71 7.50
N SER A 357 19.50 -6.37 6.49
CA SER A 357 20.89 -6.81 6.39
C SER A 357 21.60 -6.12 5.24
N GLU A 358 22.86 -5.73 5.44
CA GLU A 358 23.71 -5.22 4.35
C GLU A 358 24.16 -6.34 3.40
N ASP A 359 24.13 -7.58 3.85
CA ASP A 359 24.50 -8.76 3.06
C ASP A 359 23.36 -9.28 2.18
N ALA A 360 22.19 -8.64 2.24
CA ALA A 360 21.03 -9.00 1.41
C ALA A 360 21.16 -8.44 0.01
N LYS A 361 21.14 -9.30 -0.98
CA LYS A 361 21.17 -8.96 -2.40
C LYS A 361 19.86 -8.28 -2.85
N LEU A 362 18.72 -8.84 -2.44
CA LEU A 362 17.39 -8.30 -2.66
C LEU A 362 16.74 -7.84 -1.34
N LYS A 363 16.03 -6.74 -1.40
CA LYS A 363 15.19 -6.22 -0.31
C LYS A 363 13.83 -5.86 -0.88
N ILE A 364 12.86 -6.74 -0.69
CA ILE A 364 11.53 -6.64 -1.31
C ILE A 364 10.49 -6.32 -0.22
N LEU A 365 9.61 -5.37 -0.52
CA LEU A 365 8.37 -5.16 0.23
C LEU A 365 7.18 -5.41 -0.72
N ALA A 366 6.58 -6.59 -0.59
CA ALA A 366 5.43 -6.98 -1.40
C ALA A 366 4.13 -6.81 -0.61
N LEU A 367 3.22 -6.00 -1.13
CA LEU A 367 1.91 -5.70 -0.54
C LEU A 367 0.82 -6.25 -1.47
N ASP A 368 0.19 -7.39 -1.09
CA ASP A 368 -0.88 -8.03 -1.88
C ASP A 368 -2.24 -7.82 -1.23
N ASP A 369 -3.07 -6.98 -1.85
CA ASP A 369 -4.42 -6.64 -1.42
C ASP A 369 -4.53 -6.20 0.06
N LEU A 370 -3.43 -5.74 0.62
CA LEU A 370 -3.28 -5.42 2.04
C LEU A 370 -4.25 -4.32 2.51
N LEU A 371 -4.47 -3.32 1.67
CA LEU A 371 -5.13 -2.08 2.07
C LEU A 371 -6.65 -2.10 1.87
N ILE A 372 -7.24 -3.25 1.52
CA ILE A 372 -8.68 -3.37 1.23
C ILE A 372 -9.54 -3.07 2.45
N SER A 373 -9.12 -3.51 3.63
CA SER A 373 -9.81 -3.27 4.89
C SER A 373 -9.68 -1.84 5.42
N LEU A 374 -8.77 -1.04 4.84
CA LEU A 374 -8.57 0.35 5.22
C LEU A 374 -9.42 1.27 4.33
N ASP A 375 -9.99 2.31 4.93
CA ASP A 375 -10.58 3.42 4.18
C ASP A 375 -9.50 4.21 3.41
N MET A 376 -9.92 5.05 2.47
CA MET A 376 -8.99 5.77 1.59
C MET A 376 -8.02 6.68 2.34
N SER A 377 -8.45 7.31 3.44
CA SER A 377 -7.56 8.18 4.22
C SER A 377 -6.49 7.41 4.98
N ASN A 378 -6.78 6.22 5.45
CA ASN A 378 -5.77 5.35 6.07
C ASN A 378 -4.87 4.68 5.02
N ARG A 379 -5.39 4.35 3.82
CA ARG A 379 -4.55 3.89 2.69
C ARG A 379 -3.52 4.93 2.29
N GLU A 380 -3.93 6.21 2.23
CA GLU A 380 -3.01 7.33 1.95
C GLU A 380 -1.86 7.41 2.96
N LYS A 381 -2.14 7.27 4.27
CA LYS A 381 -1.11 7.26 5.31
C LYS A 381 -0.09 6.13 5.14
N VAL A 382 -0.56 4.93 4.79
CA VAL A 382 0.33 3.79 4.51
C VAL A 382 1.18 4.06 3.28
N LEU A 383 0.60 4.57 2.19
CA LEU A 383 1.36 4.96 1.01
C LEU A 383 2.41 6.01 1.33
N LYS A 384 2.03 7.05 2.09
CA LYS A 384 2.96 8.08 2.54
C LYS A 384 4.14 7.50 3.32
N LEU A 385 3.87 6.58 4.25
CA LEU A 385 4.91 5.88 5.00
C LEU A 385 5.86 5.12 4.06
N VAL A 386 5.32 4.30 3.16
CA VAL A 386 6.12 3.52 2.21
C VAL A 386 6.93 4.42 1.27
N PHE A 387 6.33 5.47 0.70
CA PHE A 387 6.97 6.34 -0.29
C PHE A 387 7.97 7.33 0.30
N GLU A 388 7.77 7.79 1.54
CA GLU A 388 8.64 8.83 2.13
C GLU A 388 9.77 8.24 2.99
N LYS A 389 9.59 7.02 3.53
CA LYS A 389 10.56 6.47 4.50
C LYS A 389 11.21 5.15 4.06
N ASP A 390 10.50 4.33 3.32
CA ASP A 390 10.93 2.97 3.05
C ASP A 390 11.23 2.69 1.57
N ILE A 391 10.80 3.54 0.65
CA ILE A 391 10.95 3.31 -0.80
C ILE A 391 12.41 3.16 -1.23
N ASP A 392 13.31 3.93 -0.63
CA ASP A 392 14.75 3.87 -0.96
C ASP A 392 15.44 2.62 -0.36
N LYS A 393 14.79 1.97 0.61
CA LYS A 393 15.32 0.78 1.28
C LYS A 393 14.92 -0.52 0.61
N TYR A 394 13.76 -0.54 -0.04
CA TYR A 394 13.16 -1.74 -0.63
C TYR A 394 12.79 -1.52 -2.09
N GLN A 395 12.78 -2.62 -2.85
CA GLN A 395 12.00 -2.66 -4.07
C GLN A 395 10.55 -2.97 -3.69
N VAL A 396 9.66 -2.00 -3.90
CA VAL A 396 8.26 -2.09 -3.49
C VAL A 396 7.42 -2.69 -4.61
N LEU A 397 6.62 -3.70 -4.27
CA LEU A 397 5.66 -4.33 -5.16
C LEU A 397 4.26 -4.17 -4.57
N ILE A 398 3.41 -3.38 -5.20
CA ILE A 398 2.00 -3.19 -4.81
C ILE A 398 1.12 -3.95 -5.78
N LEU A 399 0.43 -4.97 -5.28
CA LEU A 399 -0.53 -5.76 -6.05
C LEU A 399 -1.93 -5.48 -5.51
N THR A 400 -2.88 -5.15 -6.39
CA THR A 400 -4.25 -4.86 -5.96
C THR A 400 -5.28 -5.26 -7.01
N HIS A 401 -6.49 -5.64 -6.55
CA HIS A 401 -7.64 -5.82 -7.43
C HIS A 401 -8.61 -4.63 -7.38
N ASP A 402 -8.36 -3.66 -6.50
CA ASP A 402 -9.15 -2.43 -6.41
C ASP A 402 -8.65 -1.43 -7.48
N LYS A 403 -9.44 -1.26 -8.55
CA LYS A 403 -9.08 -0.37 -9.67
C LYS A 403 -9.01 1.10 -9.23
N MET A 404 -9.88 1.52 -8.31
CA MET A 404 -9.85 2.91 -7.81
C MET A 404 -8.57 3.17 -7.00
N PHE A 405 -8.18 2.22 -6.15
CA PHE A 405 -6.93 2.33 -5.41
C PHE A 405 -5.71 2.31 -6.34
N TYR A 406 -5.70 1.47 -7.37
CA TYR A 406 -4.65 1.45 -8.39
C TYR A 406 -4.49 2.80 -9.08
N GLU A 407 -5.58 3.42 -9.54
CA GLU A 407 -5.54 4.74 -10.16
C GLU A 407 -5.12 5.85 -9.16
N PHE A 408 -5.53 5.73 -7.89
CA PHE A 408 -5.09 6.63 -6.83
C PHE A 408 -3.57 6.53 -6.60
N VAL A 409 -3.01 5.32 -6.52
CA VAL A 409 -1.55 5.11 -6.39
C VAL A 409 -0.80 5.67 -7.59
N LYS A 410 -1.30 5.47 -8.81
CA LYS A 410 -0.72 6.06 -10.02
C LYS A 410 -0.67 7.60 -9.95
N LEU A 411 -1.77 8.21 -9.54
CA LEU A 411 -1.83 9.66 -9.36
C LEU A 411 -0.81 10.12 -8.30
N TYR A 412 -0.72 9.40 -7.18
CA TYR A 412 0.25 9.70 -6.12
C TYR A 412 1.69 9.61 -6.61
N ILE A 413 2.03 8.56 -7.38
CA ILE A 413 3.37 8.39 -8.01
C ILE A 413 3.68 9.58 -8.93
N ARG A 414 2.74 9.99 -9.78
CA ARG A 414 2.90 11.13 -10.69
C ARG A 414 3.11 12.44 -9.94
N GLN A 415 2.34 12.70 -8.89
CA GLN A 415 2.49 13.91 -8.06
C GLN A 415 3.86 14.01 -7.38
N LYS A 416 4.48 12.87 -7.07
CA LYS A 416 5.85 12.82 -6.52
C LYS A 416 6.94 12.84 -7.59
N SER A 417 6.58 12.97 -8.88
CA SER A 417 7.50 12.95 -10.04
C SER A 417 8.40 11.71 -10.08
N LYS A 418 7.87 10.54 -9.66
CA LYS A 418 8.59 9.27 -9.57
C LYS A 418 8.07 8.22 -10.56
N LEU A 419 7.41 8.63 -11.64
CA LEU A 419 6.81 7.68 -12.59
C LEU A 419 7.85 6.78 -13.27
N GLU A 420 9.03 7.31 -13.54
CA GLU A 420 10.15 6.56 -14.15
C GLU A 420 10.72 5.47 -13.23
N ASP A 421 10.53 5.57 -11.91
CA ASP A 421 10.97 4.58 -10.92
C ASP A 421 9.99 3.41 -10.77
N TRP A 422 8.85 3.46 -11.47
CA TRP A 422 7.78 2.47 -11.35
C TRP A 422 7.50 1.76 -12.67
N GLN A 423 7.39 0.44 -12.60
CA GLN A 423 6.76 -0.38 -13.63
C GLN A 423 5.28 -0.50 -13.28
N ILE A 424 4.44 -0.05 -14.21
CA ILE A 424 2.99 -0.07 -14.05
C ILE A 424 2.42 -1.14 -14.97
N THR A 425 1.70 -2.12 -14.42
CA THR A 425 1.24 -3.30 -15.15
C THR A 425 -0.20 -3.62 -14.79
N GLU A 426 -0.97 -4.05 -15.76
CA GLU A 426 -2.31 -4.59 -15.56
C GLU A 426 -2.33 -6.08 -15.95
N LEU A 427 -3.02 -6.91 -15.15
CA LEU A 427 -3.11 -8.35 -15.31
C LEU A 427 -4.57 -8.77 -15.44
N TYR A 428 -4.91 -9.41 -16.52
CA TYR A 428 -6.25 -9.90 -16.82
C TYR A 428 -6.27 -11.41 -17.02
N ALA A 429 -7.45 -12.02 -16.89
CA ALA A 429 -7.65 -13.42 -17.22
C ALA A 429 -8.14 -13.55 -18.67
N GLY A 430 -7.29 -14.08 -19.53
CA GLY A 430 -7.69 -14.59 -20.85
C GLY A 430 -8.31 -15.98 -20.75
N LYS A 431 -9.04 -16.39 -21.76
CA LYS A 431 -9.53 -17.77 -21.92
C LYS A 431 -9.04 -18.32 -23.25
N ASP A 432 -8.39 -19.47 -23.21
CA ASP A 432 -8.04 -20.21 -24.41
C ASP A 432 -9.31 -20.70 -25.13
N LYS A 433 -9.44 -20.40 -26.40
CA LYS A 433 -10.67 -20.69 -27.18
C LYS A 433 -10.92 -22.20 -27.37
N THR A 434 -9.85 -23.01 -27.33
CA THR A 434 -9.92 -24.44 -27.58
C THR A 434 -10.19 -25.23 -26.30
N THR A 435 -9.47 -24.88 -25.23
CA THR A 435 -9.52 -25.62 -23.96
C THR A 435 -10.48 -24.99 -22.96
N GLY A 436 -10.82 -23.71 -23.12
CA GLY A 436 -11.59 -22.91 -22.15
C GLY A 436 -10.81 -22.55 -20.89
N TYR A 437 -9.54 -22.93 -20.78
CA TYR A 437 -8.72 -22.68 -19.60
C TYR A 437 -8.28 -21.21 -19.52
N GLY A 438 -8.20 -20.71 -18.30
CA GLY A 438 -7.69 -19.38 -18.03
C GLY A 438 -6.18 -19.29 -18.17
N TYR A 439 -5.70 -18.16 -18.67
CA TYR A 439 -4.28 -17.81 -18.70
C TYR A 439 -4.11 -16.33 -18.39
N PRO A 440 -2.94 -15.91 -17.85
CA PRO A 440 -2.69 -14.49 -17.56
C PRO A 440 -2.45 -13.70 -18.85
N VAL A 441 -3.01 -12.50 -18.91
CA VAL A 441 -2.77 -11.50 -19.97
C VAL A 441 -2.20 -10.26 -19.33
N LEU A 442 -0.94 -9.96 -19.63
CA LEU A 442 -0.22 -8.81 -19.12
C LEU A 442 -0.37 -7.63 -20.09
N ILE A 443 -0.70 -6.47 -19.54
CA ILE A 443 -0.67 -5.18 -20.25
C ILE A 443 0.34 -4.32 -19.51
N GLU A 444 1.53 -4.19 -20.10
CA GLU A 444 2.61 -3.40 -19.53
C GLU A 444 2.50 -1.93 -19.92
N GLY A 445 2.90 -1.07 -19.00
CA GLY A 445 3.01 0.36 -19.17
C GLY A 445 1.76 1.14 -18.76
N ASP A 446 1.99 2.27 -18.14
CA ASP A 446 0.97 3.32 -18.00
C ASP A 446 0.92 4.07 -19.33
N PHE A 447 0.30 3.42 -20.30
CA PHE A 447 0.03 4.15 -21.53
C PHE A 447 -0.89 5.32 -21.19
N GLY A 448 -0.35 6.53 -21.21
CA GLY A 448 -1.14 7.73 -21.26
C GLY A 448 -2.13 7.65 -22.41
N TYR A 449 -3.03 8.59 -22.49
CA TYR A 449 -3.98 8.60 -23.59
C TYR A 449 -3.27 8.72 -24.94
N PHE A 450 -2.14 9.45 -24.98
CA PHE A 450 -1.32 9.61 -26.19
C PHE A 450 -0.74 8.27 -26.66
N GLU A 451 -0.08 7.52 -25.79
CA GLU A 451 0.53 6.23 -26.16
C GLU A 451 -0.55 5.18 -26.50
N LYS A 452 -1.71 5.22 -25.83
CA LYS A 452 -2.85 4.38 -26.20
C LYS A 452 -3.36 4.73 -27.61
N ALA A 453 -3.48 6.03 -27.90
CA ALA A 453 -3.85 6.48 -29.25
C ALA A 453 -2.83 5.98 -30.29
N GLN A 454 -1.52 6.10 -30.02
CA GLN A 454 -0.47 5.62 -30.90
C GLN A 454 -0.58 4.11 -31.14
N LYS A 455 -0.76 3.32 -30.09
CA LYS A 455 -0.93 1.86 -30.18
C LYS A 455 -2.12 1.47 -31.06
N TYR A 456 -3.27 2.12 -30.91
CA TYR A 456 -4.43 1.85 -31.75
C TYR A 456 -4.24 2.36 -33.19
N PHE A 457 -3.52 3.47 -33.37
CA PHE A 457 -3.12 3.94 -34.70
C PHE A 457 -2.26 2.89 -35.44
N ASP A 458 -1.26 2.32 -34.77
CA ASP A 458 -0.40 1.29 -35.30
C ASP A 458 -1.17 -0.01 -35.60
N ALA A 459 -2.13 -0.36 -34.76
CA ALA A 459 -3.04 -1.48 -34.94
C ALA A 459 -4.13 -1.24 -36.02
N LYS A 460 -4.20 -0.02 -36.61
CA LYS A 460 -5.20 0.39 -37.60
C LYS A 460 -6.64 0.46 -37.07
N ASP A 461 -6.79 0.46 -35.75
CA ASP A 461 -8.08 0.75 -35.10
C ASP A 461 -8.25 2.27 -34.93
N TYR A 462 -8.61 2.93 -36.01
CA TYR A 462 -8.69 4.39 -36.07
C TYR A 462 -9.81 4.96 -35.18
N THR A 463 -10.88 4.23 -34.97
CA THR A 463 -11.97 4.62 -34.09
C THR A 463 -11.51 4.66 -32.61
N ALA A 464 -10.84 3.61 -32.15
CA ALA A 464 -10.27 3.60 -30.81
C ALA A 464 -9.17 4.67 -30.66
N CYS A 465 -8.33 4.85 -31.70
CA CYS A 465 -7.32 5.92 -31.72
C CYS A 465 -7.97 7.31 -31.52
N ALA A 466 -9.02 7.63 -32.27
CA ALA A 466 -9.73 8.91 -32.18
C ALA A 466 -10.28 9.17 -30.76
N LEU A 467 -10.83 8.14 -30.11
CA LEU A 467 -11.32 8.23 -28.74
C LEU A 467 -10.19 8.60 -27.75
N TYR A 468 -9.02 7.99 -27.88
CA TYR A 468 -7.89 8.29 -27.00
C TYR A 468 -7.23 9.62 -27.30
N ILE A 469 -7.19 10.07 -28.57
CA ILE A 469 -6.79 11.43 -28.95
C ILE A 469 -7.70 12.46 -28.27
N ARG A 470 -9.02 12.24 -28.28
CA ARG A 470 -9.96 13.13 -27.59
C ARG A 470 -9.65 13.23 -26.10
N LYS A 471 -9.45 12.11 -25.43
CA LYS A 471 -9.10 12.07 -24.00
C LYS A 471 -7.77 12.78 -23.70
N GLU A 472 -6.78 12.63 -24.56
CA GLU A 472 -5.49 13.33 -24.42
C GLU A 472 -5.68 14.85 -24.58
N LEU A 473 -6.42 15.30 -25.59
CA LEU A 473 -6.71 16.74 -25.77
C LEU A 473 -7.51 17.31 -24.60
N GLU A 474 -8.50 16.58 -24.07
CA GLU A 474 -9.24 16.99 -22.87
C GLU A 474 -8.29 17.14 -21.68
N SER A 475 -7.41 16.15 -21.45
CA SER A 475 -6.43 16.18 -20.37
C SER A 475 -5.47 17.36 -20.50
N LEU A 476 -4.89 17.56 -21.69
CA LEU A 476 -3.97 18.67 -21.96
C LEU A 476 -4.59 20.05 -21.75
N VAL A 477 -5.83 20.22 -22.16
CA VAL A 477 -6.53 21.50 -22.02
C VAL A 477 -6.91 21.75 -20.56
N ILE A 478 -7.41 20.72 -19.86
CA ILE A 478 -7.76 20.80 -18.44
C ILE A 478 -6.53 21.13 -17.58
N GLU A 479 -5.37 20.52 -17.85
CA GLU A 479 -4.12 20.76 -17.13
C GLU A 479 -3.66 22.24 -17.22
N ARG A 480 -4.09 22.92 -18.29
CA ARG A 480 -3.80 24.33 -18.54
C ARG A 480 -4.84 25.29 -17.94
N LEU A 481 -5.81 24.78 -17.20
CA LEU A 481 -6.86 25.55 -16.55
C LEU A 481 -6.79 25.39 -15.02
N PRO A 482 -7.09 26.44 -14.24
CA PRO A 482 -7.27 26.32 -12.81
C PRO A 482 -8.42 25.39 -12.44
N ASP A 483 -8.33 24.76 -11.25
CA ASP A 483 -9.30 23.76 -10.75
C ASP A 483 -10.77 24.21 -10.82
N GLU A 484 -11.02 25.49 -10.71
CA GLU A 484 -12.37 26.09 -10.76
C GLU A 484 -13.07 25.91 -12.10
N TYR A 485 -12.33 25.59 -13.17
CA TYR A 485 -12.89 25.33 -14.50
C TYR A 485 -13.10 23.83 -14.77
N HIS A 486 -12.50 22.93 -13.96
CA HIS A 486 -12.51 21.49 -14.22
C HIS A 486 -13.91 20.89 -14.10
N VAL A 487 -14.69 21.35 -13.12
CA VAL A 487 -16.06 20.90 -12.90
C VAL A 487 -17.00 22.07 -12.67
N THR A 488 -18.27 21.87 -12.97
CA THR A 488 -19.30 22.82 -12.53
C THR A 488 -19.50 22.74 -11.02
N ILE A 489 -20.16 23.74 -10.45
CA ILE A 489 -20.51 23.75 -9.01
C ILE A 489 -21.41 22.55 -8.64
N ASP A 490 -22.17 22.01 -9.61
CA ASP A 490 -22.99 20.79 -9.42
C ASP A 490 -22.19 19.49 -9.58
N GLY A 491 -20.85 19.57 -9.75
CA GLY A 491 -19.97 18.42 -9.94
C GLY A 491 -20.03 17.79 -11.34
N LYS A 492 -20.65 18.45 -12.33
CA LYS A 492 -20.72 17.95 -13.71
C LYS A 492 -19.49 18.39 -14.51
N PHE A 493 -18.95 17.47 -15.28
CA PHE A 493 -17.93 17.77 -16.27
C PHE A 493 -18.52 18.57 -17.44
N LYS A 494 -17.72 19.43 -18.03
CA LYS A 494 -18.01 20.14 -19.26
C LYS A 494 -17.43 19.40 -20.46
N ASP A 495 -17.79 19.83 -21.65
CA ASP A 495 -17.23 19.28 -22.89
C ASP A 495 -15.86 19.89 -23.25
N LEU A 496 -15.16 19.26 -24.17
CA LEU A 496 -13.86 19.70 -24.65
C LEU A 496 -13.91 21.12 -25.24
N ALA A 497 -15.02 21.48 -25.89
CA ALA A 497 -15.19 22.81 -26.49
C ALA A 497 -15.17 23.92 -25.42
N TYR A 498 -15.88 23.70 -24.31
CA TYR A 498 -15.87 24.60 -23.16
C TYR A 498 -14.47 24.78 -22.57
N TYR A 499 -13.77 23.69 -22.33
CA TYR A 499 -12.41 23.77 -21.77
C TYR A 499 -11.46 24.50 -22.70
N TRP A 500 -11.53 24.23 -24.01
CA TRP A 500 -10.69 24.89 -25.00
C TRP A 500 -10.95 26.40 -25.06
N GLU A 501 -12.22 26.82 -25.08
CA GLU A 501 -12.59 28.24 -25.09
C GLU A 501 -12.04 28.96 -23.86
N ARG A 502 -12.17 28.36 -22.66
CA ARG A 502 -11.60 28.93 -21.42
C ARG A 502 -10.08 28.97 -21.45
N CYS A 503 -9.45 27.97 -22.02
CA CYS A 503 -8.00 27.93 -22.19
C CYS A 503 -7.55 29.10 -23.12
N VAL A 504 -8.16 29.26 -24.27
CA VAL A 504 -7.85 30.37 -25.19
C VAL A 504 -8.03 31.74 -24.53
N GLU A 505 -9.12 31.94 -23.79
CA GLU A 505 -9.34 33.20 -23.04
C GLU A 505 -8.27 33.43 -21.98
N ARG A 506 -7.84 32.39 -21.26
CA ARG A 506 -6.80 32.48 -20.24
C ARG A 506 -5.47 32.97 -20.84
N TYR A 507 -5.01 32.33 -21.93
CA TYR A 507 -3.76 32.72 -22.60
C TYR A 507 -3.84 34.13 -23.21
N GLN A 508 -5.01 34.53 -23.70
CA GLN A 508 -5.22 35.89 -24.18
C GLN A 508 -5.10 36.93 -23.06
N LYS A 509 -5.68 36.66 -21.88
CA LYS A 509 -5.56 37.52 -20.69
C LYS A 509 -4.11 37.62 -20.19
N LEU A 510 -3.35 36.55 -20.31
CA LEU A 510 -1.92 36.51 -19.96
C LEU A 510 -1.01 37.16 -21.03
N THR A 511 -1.56 37.78 -22.06
CA THR A 511 -0.80 38.42 -23.17
C THR A 511 0.05 37.48 -24.03
N PHE A 512 -0.18 36.16 -23.93
CA PHE A 512 0.44 35.12 -24.75
C PHE A 512 -0.66 34.33 -25.51
N PRO A 513 -1.34 34.94 -26.47
CA PRO A 513 -2.44 34.29 -27.16
C PRO A 513 -1.96 33.06 -27.92
N ILE A 514 -2.74 31.96 -27.82
CA ILE A 514 -2.47 30.75 -28.59
C ILE A 514 -2.47 31.09 -30.08
N ALA A 515 -1.49 30.58 -30.81
CA ALA A 515 -1.29 30.87 -32.23
C ALA A 515 -2.54 30.49 -33.08
N ALA A 516 -2.76 31.26 -34.15
CA ALA A 516 -3.99 31.13 -34.95
C ALA A 516 -4.09 29.75 -35.65
N ASP A 517 -2.97 29.21 -36.11
CA ASP A 517 -2.86 27.90 -36.75
C ASP A 517 -3.20 26.74 -35.77
N ILE A 518 -2.79 26.83 -34.50
CA ILE A 518 -3.16 25.85 -33.47
C ILE A 518 -4.67 25.92 -33.19
N LYS A 519 -5.26 27.11 -33.11
CA LYS A 519 -6.70 27.28 -32.93
C LYS A 519 -7.49 26.68 -34.09
N GLU A 520 -7.06 26.96 -35.32
CA GLU A 520 -7.71 26.43 -36.52
C GLU A 520 -7.56 24.91 -36.57
N SER A 521 -6.39 24.37 -36.30
CA SER A 521 -6.14 22.92 -36.25
C SER A 521 -6.99 22.23 -35.19
N PHE A 522 -7.19 22.86 -34.01
CA PHE A 522 -8.06 22.34 -32.97
C PHE A 522 -9.54 22.28 -33.41
N GLU A 523 -10.06 23.36 -33.98
CA GLU A 523 -11.44 23.41 -34.47
C GLU A 523 -11.69 22.42 -35.61
N GLN A 524 -10.76 22.28 -36.53
CA GLN A 524 -10.83 21.28 -37.60
C GLN A 524 -10.85 19.86 -37.03
N THR A 525 -9.95 19.53 -36.09
CA THR A 525 -9.89 18.22 -35.45
C THR A 525 -11.17 17.90 -34.70
N LYS A 526 -11.71 18.88 -33.94
CA LYS A 526 -12.94 18.74 -33.19
C LYS A 526 -14.15 18.45 -34.11
N LEU A 527 -14.29 19.20 -35.20
CA LEU A 527 -15.40 19.06 -36.11
C LEU A 527 -15.33 17.82 -36.97
N MET A 528 -14.13 17.44 -37.45
CA MET A 528 -13.97 16.34 -38.40
C MET A 528 -14.22 14.98 -37.80
N PHE A 529 -13.74 14.70 -36.59
CA PHE A 529 -13.89 13.35 -36.03
C PHE A 529 -14.15 13.26 -34.54
N LEU A 530 -13.70 14.23 -33.71
CA LEU A 530 -13.86 14.08 -32.25
C LEU A 530 -15.32 14.15 -31.78
N ASN A 531 -16.13 15.03 -32.37
CA ASN A 531 -17.56 15.17 -32.05
C ASN A 531 -18.39 14.02 -32.65
N PRO A 532 -18.27 13.66 -33.94
CA PRO A 532 -18.98 12.53 -34.52
C PRO A 532 -18.74 11.21 -33.79
N GLN A 533 -17.51 10.88 -33.48
CA GLN A 533 -17.14 9.65 -32.75
C GLN A 533 -17.70 9.59 -31.31
N ALA A 534 -17.89 10.74 -30.66
CA ALA A 534 -18.49 10.81 -29.33
C ALA A 534 -20.00 10.56 -29.30
N HIS A 535 -20.68 10.73 -30.42
CA HIS A 535 -22.16 10.66 -30.51
C HIS A 535 -22.68 9.43 -31.28
N HIS A 536 -21.89 8.35 -31.38
CA HIS A 536 -22.25 7.11 -32.11
C HIS A 536 -22.60 7.33 -33.61
N ASP A 537 -22.10 8.39 -34.21
CA ASP A 537 -22.29 8.61 -35.64
C ASP A 537 -21.32 7.75 -36.45
N LEU A 538 -21.76 6.53 -36.76
CA LEU A 538 -21.03 5.56 -37.58
C LEU A 538 -20.88 5.98 -39.04
N SER A 539 -21.54 7.06 -39.47
CA SER A 539 -21.48 7.56 -40.86
C SER A 539 -20.21 8.36 -41.17
N HIS A 540 -19.45 8.74 -40.15
CA HIS A 540 -18.18 9.48 -40.30
C HIS A 540 -16.97 8.59 -40.12
N PRO A 541 -16.38 8.04 -41.21
CA PRO A 541 -15.15 7.26 -41.12
C PRO A 541 -13.99 8.16 -40.73
N VAL A 542 -13.10 7.63 -39.87
CA VAL A 542 -11.86 8.30 -39.48
C VAL A 542 -10.72 7.82 -40.37
N TYR A 543 -9.98 8.75 -40.96
CA TYR A 543 -8.89 8.43 -41.86
C TYR A 543 -7.52 8.70 -41.22
N LYS A 544 -6.51 7.97 -41.71
CA LYS A 544 -5.13 8.04 -41.21
C LYS A 544 -4.58 9.47 -41.16
N LEU A 545 -4.77 10.25 -42.23
CA LEU A 545 -4.23 11.59 -42.33
C LEU A 545 -4.83 12.56 -41.29
N GLU A 546 -6.08 12.38 -40.93
CA GLU A 546 -6.75 13.18 -39.90
C GLU A 546 -6.19 12.90 -38.51
N LEU A 547 -5.92 11.62 -38.21
CA LEU A 547 -5.28 11.25 -36.96
C LEU A 547 -3.84 11.75 -36.85
N GLU A 548 -3.07 11.70 -37.97
CA GLU A 548 -1.71 12.26 -38.04
C GLU A 548 -1.70 13.77 -37.76
N LYS A 549 -2.68 14.51 -38.28
CA LYS A 549 -2.86 15.93 -37.96
C LYS A 549 -3.22 16.15 -36.49
N ALA A 550 -4.03 15.31 -35.91
CA ALA A 550 -4.40 15.40 -34.51
C ALA A 550 -3.23 15.07 -33.57
N PHE A 551 -2.39 14.11 -33.88
CA PHE A 551 -1.13 13.89 -33.15
C PHE A 551 -0.24 15.12 -33.21
N LYS A 552 -0.07 15.73 -34.39
CA LYS A 552 0.68 16.96 -34.53
C LYS A 552 0.07 18.09 -33.68
N LEU A 553 -1.24 18.25 -33.65
CA LEU A 553 -1.91 19.23 -32.80
C LEU A 553 -1.59 19.02 -31.31
N ILE A 554 -1.58 17.77 -30.84
CA ILE A 554 -1.21 17.45 -29.46
C ILE A 554 0.23 17.92 -29.18
N ASP A 555 1.18 17.65 -30.08
CA ASP A 555 2.57 18.06 -29.94
C ASP A 555 2.73 19.58 -30.01
N ASP A 556 1.99 20.26 -30.88
CA ASP A 556 1.96 21.72 -30.99
C ASP A 556 1.44 22.36 -29.68
N ILE A 557 0.37 21.83 -29.08
CA ILE A 557 -0.15 22.29 -27.79
C ILE A 557 0.87 22.05 -26.67
N LYS A 558 1.51 20.90 -26.62
CA LYS A 558 2.55 20.57 -25.61
C LYS A 558 3.74 21.51 -25.73
N THR A 559 4.18 21.82 -26.92
CA THR A 559 5.38 22.61 -27.20
C THR A 559 5.16 24.11 -27.04
N HIS A 560 4.02 24.64 -27.52
CA HIS A 560 3.79 26.08 -27.64
C HIS A 560 2.87 26.65 -26.56
N CYS A 561 2.09 25.81 -25.86
CA CYS A 561 1.20 26.27 -24.80
C CYS A 561 1.78 25.86 -23.44
N THR A 562 2.79 26.60 -22.95
CA THR A 562 3.35 26.40 -21.60
C THR A 562 2.27 26.51 -20.53
N ILE A 563 2.27 25.61 -19.55
CA ILE A 563 1.29 25.63 -18.46
C ILE A 563 1.48 26.87 -17.61
N PRO A 564 0.47 27.76 -17.48
CA PRO A 564 0.56 28.94 -16.64
C PRO A 564 0.67 28.55 -15.17
N ALA A 565 1.58 29.18 -14.44
CA ALA A 565 1.67 29.02 -12.99
C ALA A 565 0.42 29.62 -12.32
N ALA A 566 -0.08 28.99 -11.28
CA ALA A 566 -1.19 29.49 -10.46
C ALA A 566 -0.76 29.55 -9.00
N ILE A 567 -0.86 30.73 -8.37
CA ILE A 567 -0.60 30.90 -6.95
C ILE A 567 -1.93 31.15 -6.24
N ILE A 568 -2.28 30.26 -5.33
CA ILE A 568 -3.50 30.39 -4.53
C ILE A 568 -3.27 31.46 -3.46
N LEU A 569 -4.04 32.54 -3.52
CA LEU A 569 -4.02 33.62 -2.54
C LEU A 569 -4.94 33.36 -1.35
N LEU A 570 -6.16 32.89 -1.65
CA LEU A 570 -7.16 32.50 -0.67
C LEU A 570 -7.77 31.17 -1.07
N SER A 571 -7.91 30.26 -0.12
CA SER A 571 -8.49 28.95 -0.35
C SER A 571 -10.02 28.99 -0.33
N LYS A 572 -10.66 28.09 -1.07
CA LYS A 572 -12.09 27.80 -0.99
C LYS A 572 -12.52 27.62 0.48
N GLY A 573 -13.68 28.16 0.83
CA GLY A 573 -14.25 28.14 2.19
C GLY A 573 -13.86 29.34 3.05
N MET A 574 -12.87 30.15 2.64
CA MET A 574 -12.54 31.37 3.39
C MET A 574 -13.67 32.39 3.28
N LYS A 575 -13.85 33.18 4.35
CA LYS A 575 -14.90 34.20 4.47
C LYS A 575 -14.31 35.59 4.29
N LEU A 576 -15.00 36.39 3.49
CA LEU A 576 -14.67 37.77 3.19
C LEU A 576 -15.84 38.68 3.57
N GLN A 577 -15.52 39.90 3.99
CA GLN A 577 -16.52 40.93 4.26
C GLN A 577 -16.23 42.17 3.41
N PHE A 578 -17.20 42.58 2.63
CA PHE A 578 -17.18 43.87 1.93
C PHE A 578 -17.95 44.91 2.74
N LYS A 579 -17.36 46.11 2.95
CA LYS A 579 -18.00 47.29 3.50
C LYS A 579 -18.02 48.39 2.46
N HIS A 580 -19.19 48.94 2.18
CA HIS A 580 -19.27 50.11 1.29
C HIS A 580 -18.59 51.31 1.94
N PRO A 581 -17.73 52.07 1.21
CA PRO A 581 -16.91 53.14 1.80
C PRO A 581 -17.70 54.32 2.37
N THR A 582 -18.86 54.65 1.76
CA THR A 582 -19.62 55.86 2.10
C THR A 582 -21.06 55.56 2.55
N GLN A 583 -21.55 54.38 2.34
CA GLN A 583 -22.89 53.95 2.72
C GLN A 583 -22.81 52.77 3.69
N ASN A 584 -23.74 52.63 4.59
CA ASN A 584 -23.69 51.65 5.67
C ASN A 584 -24.18 50.26 5.19
N TYR A 585 -23.56 49.74 4.14
CA TYR A 585 -23.80 48.39 3.59
C TYR A 585 -22.63 47.46 3.93
N THR A 586 -22.98 46.24 4.36
CA THR A 586 -22.03 45.19 4.61
C THR A 586 -22.49 43.88 3.96
N PHE A 587 -21.57 43.16 3.31
CA PHE A 587 -21.83 41.88 2.67
C PHE A 587 -20.79 40.87 3.15
N ASP A 588 -21.23 39.72 3.64
CA ASP A 588 -20.37 38.60 4.00
C ASP A 588 -20.42 37.52 2.95
N PHE A 589 -19.27 37.06 2.50
CA PHE A 589 -19.10 36.07 1.46
C PHE A 589 -18.33 34.84 1.96
N GLU A 590 -18.64 33.70 1.39
CA GLU A 590 -17.83 32.48 1.47
C GLU A 590 -17.33 32.12 0.08
N LEU A 591 -16.03 31.87 -0.07
CA LEU A 591 -15.44 31.50 -1.34
C LEU A 591 -15.83 30.07 -1.73
N LEU A 592 -16.37 29.89 -2.94
CA LEU A 592 -16.74 28.61 -3.55
C LEU A 592 -15.64 28.02 -4.45
N SER A 593 -14.65 28.87 -4.83
CA SER A 593 -13.42 28.50 -5.53
C SER A 593 -12.23 29.19 -4.91
N ASN A 594 -11.02 28.70 -5.19
CA ASN A 594 -9.80 29.37 -4.79
C ASN A 594 -9.72 30.74 -5.49
N PHE A 595 -9.13 31.70 -4.79
CA PHE A 595 -8.69 32.97 -5.39
C PHE A 595 -7.21 32.84 -5.71
N SER A 596 -6.86 32.87 -7.00
CA SER A 596 -5.50 32.65 -7.48
C SER A 596 -5.03 33.76 -8.43
N VAL A 597 -3.72 33.92 -8.51
CA VAL A 597 -3.06 34.71 -9.54
C VAL A 597 -2.43 33.73 -10.53
N ASP A 598 -2.76 33.90 -11.80
CA ASP A 598 -2.12 33.15 -12.88
C ASP A 598 -0.95 33.96 -13.43
N GLY A 599 0.17 33.29 -13.69
CA GLY A 599 1.41 33.88 -14.24
C GLY A 599 1.95 33.05 -15.40
N LEU A 600 2.43 33.74 -16.43
CA LEU A 600 3.14 33.16 -17.57
C LEU A 600 4.16 34.14 -18.08
N ASN A 601 5.46 33.76 -18.10
CA ASN A 601 6.56 34.54 -18.62
C ASN A 601 6.59 36.01 -18.13
N GLY A 602 6.28 36.23 -16.84
CA GLY A 602 6.25 37.56 -16.22
C GLY A 602 4.95 38.35 -16.39
N ALA A 603 4.02 37.89 -17.20
CA ALA A 603 2.66 38.45 -17.24
C ALA A 603 1.79 37.76 -16.18
N THR A 604 0.95 38.52 -15.50
CA THR A 604 0.04 38.00 -14.47
C THR A 604 -1.41 38.43 -14.75
N THR A 605 -2.35 37.58 -14.37
CA THR A 605 -3.78 37.92 -14.38
C THR A 605 -4.48 37.32 -13.16
N THR A 606 -5.47 38.03 -12.68
CA THR A 606 -6.32 37.57 -11.58
C THR A 606 -7.77 37.57 -12.02
N ALA A 607 -8.53 36.58 -11.55
CA ALA A 607 -9.98 36.59 -11.66
C ALA A 607 -10.58 36.48 -10.27
N LEU A 608 -11.59 37.29 -9.97
CA LEU A 608 -12.28 37.21 -8.69
C LEU A 608 -13.00 35.85 -8.57
N PRO A 609 -12.88 35.17 -7.41
CA PRO A 609 -13.39 33.84 -7.23
C PRO A 609 -14.92 33.79 -7.21
N LYS A 610 -15.47 32.61 -7.48
CA LYS A 610 -16.88 32.33 -7.23
C LYS A 610 -17.16 32.37 -5.72
N CYS A 611 -18.27 32.94 -5.33
CA CYS A 611 -18.62 33.09 -3.92
C CYS A 611 -20.10 32.76 -3.65
N LYS A 612 -20.37 32.52 -2.41
CA LYS A 612 -21.70 32.42 -1.82
C LYS A 612 -21.87 33.60 -0.87
N ILE A 613 -22.99 34.32 -0.98
CA ILE A 613 -23.33 35.38 -0.05
C ILE A 613 -23.96 34.74 1.17
N LEU A 614 -23.45 35.09 2.36
CA LEU A 614 -23.96 34.58 3.62
C LEU A 614 -24.93 35.56 4.26
N ILE A 615 -24.52 36.80 4.39
CA ILE A 615 -25.26 37.86 5.07
C ILE A 615 -25.18 39.14 4.26
N TRP A 616 -26.25 39.89 4.26
CA TRP A 616 -26.31 41.24 3.74
C TRP A 616 -27.02 42.16 4.76
N GLN A 617 -26.34 43.22 5.14
CA GLN A 617 -26.83 44.18 6.12
C GLN A 617 -26.88 45.59 5.55
N PHE A 618 -27.89 46.35 6.00
CA PHE A 618 -28.00 47.78 5.78
C PHE A 618 -28.33 48.47 7.08
N ASN A 619 -27.56 49.49 7.48
CA ASN A 619 -27.68 50.20 8.77
C ASN A 619 -27.68 49.25 10.00
N GLY A 620 -26.92 48.18 9.93
CA GLY A 620 -26.82 47.20 11.02
C GLY A 620 -28.02 46.27 11.13
N THR A 621 -28.96 46.32 10.19
CA THR A 621 -30.09 45.39 10.13
C THR A 621 -29.83 44.36 9.06
N ASP A 622 -30.00 43.04 9.38
CA ASP A 622 -29.90 41.98 8.43
C ASP A 622 -31.04 42.06 7.41
N PHE A 623 -30.68 42.29 6.18
CA PHE A 623 -31.64 42.24 5.07
C PHE A 623 -31.91 40.85 4.61
N TRP A 624 -30.82 40.06 4.54
CA TRP A 624 -30.90 38.64 4.20
C TRP A 624 -29.81 37.86 4.92
N ASP A 625 -30.23 36.79 5.58
CA ASP A 625 -29.37 35.73 6.09
C ASP A 625 -29.55 34.48 5.27
N PHE A 626 -28.57 34.18 4.41
CA PHE A 626 -28.59 33.02 3.52
C PHE A 626 -28.06 31.76 4.21
N THR A 627 -27.64 31.82 5.47
CA THR A 627 -27.19 30.66 6.22
C THR A 627 -28.37 29.78 6.66
N THR A 628 -29.51 30.40 6.89
CA THR A 628 -30.74 29.73 7.40
C THR A 628 -31.80 29.46 6.32
N SER A 629 -31.74 30.15 5.16
CA SER A 629 -32.70 29.96 4.07
C SER A 629 -32.11 29.12 2.95
N LYS A 630 -32.92 28.21 2.37
CA LYS A 630 -32.60 27.48 1.12
C LYS A 630 -32.56 28.40 -0.11
N ALA A 631 -32.51 29.70 0.07
CA ALA A 631 -32.59 30.69 -0.99
C ALA A 631 -31.28 30.77 -1.76
N VAL A 632 -31.42 30.63 -3.06
CA VAL A 632 -30.54 30.94 -4.18
C VAL A 632 -29.09 31.22 -3.84
N VAL A 633 -28.26 30.16 -3.77
CA VAL A 633 -26.80 30.28 -3.77
C VAL A 633 -26.40 30.88 -5.11
N ILE A 634 -25.95 32.14 -5.11
CA ILE A 634 -25.44 32.81 -6.32
C ILE A 634 -24.05 32.27 -6.62
N LYS A 635 -23.96 31.37 -7.55
CA LYS A 635 -22.75 30.64 -7.94
C LYS A 635 -22.00 31.34 -9.09
N LYS A 636 -21.77 32.65 -8.94
CA LYS A 636 -21.09 33.48 -9.93
C LYS A 636 -19.83 34.12 -9.32
N PRO A 637 -18.91 34.65 -10.13
CA PRO A 637 -17.85 35.49 -9.61
C PRO A 637 -18.38 36.59 -8.69
N ILE A 638 -17.60 36.97 -7.69
CA ILE A 638 -18.03 37.92 -6.64
C ILE A 638 -18.65 39.18 -7.25
N GLU A 639 -18.05 39.74 -8.30
CA GLU A 639 -18.57 40.93 -9.01
C GLU A 639 -20.00 40.75 -9.57
N HIS A 640 -20.25 39.60 -10.19
CA HIS A 640 -21.58 39.29 -10.76
C HIS A 640 -22.59 39.01 -9.67
N SER A 641 -22.17 38.41 -8.53
CA SER A 641 -23.06 38.17 -7.42
C SER A 641 -23.47 39.47 -6.75
N LEU A 642 -22.51 40.38 -6.53
CA LEU A 642 -22.77 41.74 -6.06
C LEU A 642 -23.69 42.49 -7.02
N LYS A 643 -23.41 42.49 -8.31
CA LYS A 643 -24.24 43.15 -9.28
C LYS A 643 -25.67 42.65 -9.25
N GLN A 644 -25.91 41.36 -9.19
CA GLN A 644 -27.22 40.77 -9.14
C GLN A 644 -27.99 41.18 -7.87
N ILE A 645 -27.33 41.26 -6.70
CA ILE A 645 -27.94 41.75 -5.49
C ILE A 645 -28.25 43.20 -5.57
N LEU A 646 -27.34 44.01 -6.11
CA LEU A 646 -27.53 45.44 -6.28
C LEU A 646 -28.65 45.74 -7.23
N ASP A 647 -28.78 45.02 -8.34
CA ASP A 647 -29.89 45.16 -9.30
C ASP A 647 -31.23 44.81 -8.61
N THR A 648 -31.26 43.75 -7.81
CA THR A 648 -32.47 43.35 -7.04
C THR A 648 -32.79 44.37 -5.97
N HIS A 649 -31.79 44.88 -5.24
CA HIS A 649 -31.96 45.89 -4.21
C HIS A 649 -32.44 47.22 -4.79
N THR A 650 -31.81 47.67 -5.87
CA THR A 650 -32.19 48.91 -6.58
C THR A 650 -33.65 48.86 -7.05
N ALA A 651 -34.12 47.71 -7.53
CA ALA A 651 -35.51 47.51 -7.92
C ALA A 651 -36.46 47.58 -6.72
N ASN A 652 -36.06 47.06 -5.56
CA ASN A 652 -36.93 46.96 -4.38
C ASN A 652 -36.87 48.17 -3.43
N VAL A 653 -35.70 48.82 -3.32
CA VAL A 653 -35.45 49.88 -2.30
C VAL A 653 -35.22 51.26 -2.93
N ARG A 654 -35.09 51.37 -4.26
CA ARG A 654 -34.92 52.60 -5.05
C ARG A 654 -33.68 53.45 -4.68
N VAL A 655 -32.66 52.89 -4.08
CA VAL A 655 -31.38 53.56 -3.79
C VAL A 655 -30.31 53.03 -4.71
N PRO A 656 -29.79 53.83 -5.65
CA PRO A 656 -28.71 53.39 -6.52
C PRO A 656 -27.44 53.17 -5.73
N LEU A 657 -26.86 52.01 -5.88
CA LEU A 657 -25.58 51.66 -5.28
C LEU A 657 -24.59 51.40 -6.43
N ALA A 658 -23.60 52.24 -6.58
CA ALA A 658 -22.56 52.08 -7.56
C ALA A 658 -21.32 51.49 -6.88
N ILE A 659 -20.90 50.27 -7.29
CA ILE A 659 -19.66 49.64 -6.85
C ILE A 659 -18.75 49.46 -8.07
N THR A 660 -17.57 50.06 -8.00
CA THR A 660 -16.50 49.87 -8.97
C THR A 660 -15.64 48.68 -8.51
N GLN A 661 -14.89 48.10 -9.45
CA GLN A 661 -13.97 46.99 -9.15
C GLN A 661 -12.90 47.41 -8.12
N ASP A 662 -12.31 48.60 -8.29
CA ASP A 662 -11.32 49.13 -7.36
C ASP A 662 -11.88 49.31 -5.96
N MET A 663 -13.06 49.91 -5.84
CA MET A 663 -13.75 50.06 -4.57
C MET A 663 -14.00 48.73 -3.90
N PHE A 664 -14.36 47.69 -4.68
CA PHE A 664 -14.61 46.35 -4.15
C PHE A 664 -13.33 45.73 -3.58
N VAL A 665 -12.21 45.72 -4.32
CA VAL A 665 -10.95 45.13 -3.83
C VAL A 665 -10.34 45.89 -2.66
N ASP A 666 -10.49 47.23 -2.63
CA ASP A 666 -10.01 48.07 -1.54
C ASP A 666 -10.79 47.90 -0.24
N ASN A 667 -12.05 47.54 -0.30
CA ASN A 667 -12.96 47.47 0.86
C ASN A 667 -13.43 46.07 1.22
N THR A 668 -12.98 45.05 0.51
CA THR A 668 -13.22 43.65 0.91
C THR A 668 -12.04 43.13 1.71
N ARG A 669 -12.32 42.62 2.92
CA ARG A 669 -11.31 42.11 3.86
C ARG A 669 -11.64 40.68 4.25
N LEU A 670 -10.62 39.94 4.71
CA LEU A 670 -10.85 38.73 5.48
C LEU A 670 -11.67 39.07 6.73
N THR A 671 -12.54 38.16 7.17
CA THR A 671 -13.43 38.41 8.33
C THR A 671 -12.66 38.69 9.63
N ASN A 672 -11.38 38.30 9.72
CA ASN A 672 -10.47 38.66 10.82
C ASN A 672 -9.90 40.10 10.73
N GLY A 673 -10.23 40.85 9.68
CA GLY A 673 -9.89 42.26 9.50
C GLY A 673 -8.42 42.57 9.16
N LEU A 674 -7.55 41.61 8.98
CA LEU A 674 -6.11 41.82 8.83
C LEU A 674 -5.67 42.32 7.46
N TRP A 675 -6.36 41.91 6.36
CA TRP A 675 -5.93 42.22 4.99
C TRP A 675 -7.10 42.53 4.05
N THR A 676 -6.94 43.53 3.19
CA THR A 676 -7.85 43.77 2.05
C THR A 676 -7.51 42.82 0.89
N LEU A 677 -8.47 42.61 -0.02
CA LEU A 677 -8.20 41.86 -1.24
C LEU A 677 -7.07 42.51 -2.07
N LYS A 678 -7.03 43.84 -2.12
CA LYS A 678 -5.94 44.58 -2.82
C LYS A 678 -4.58 44.27 -2.20
N GLU A 679 -4.44 44.35 -0.88
CA GLU A 679 -3.17 44.05 -0.19
C GLU A 679 -2.72 42.61 -0.42
N ILE A 680 -3.65 41.65 -0.48
CA ILE A 680 -3.36 40.25 -0.81
C ILE A 680 -2.90 40.12 -2.26
N MET A 681 -3.56 40.81 -3.19
CA MET A 681 -3.21 40.83 -4.62
C MET A 681 -1.83 41.48 -4.84
N ASP A 682 -1.56 42.61 -4.23
CA ASP A 682 -0.31 43.37 -4.36
C ASP A 682 0.90 42.56 -3.82
N LYS A 683 0.70 41.84 -2.70
CA LYS A 683 1.75 40.98 -2.15
C LYS A 683 2.09 39.80 -3.05
N SER A 684 1.10 39.23 -3.73
CA SER A 684 1.31 38.10 -4.62
C SER A 684 1.96 38.50 -5.94
N GLY A 685 1.72 39.73 -6.44
CA GLY A 685 2.36 40.26 -7.62
C GLY A 685 3.88 40.48 -7.47
N ALA A 686 4.37 40.45 -6.22
CA ALA A 686 5.81 40.54 -5.92
C ALA A 686 6.52 39.17 -5.88
N VAL A 687 5.79 38.06 -6.01
CA VAL A 687 6.29 36.69 -5.82
C VAL A 687 6.29 35.90 -7.14
N ILE A 688 5.64 36.38 -8.19
CA ILE A 688 5.69 35.81 -9.55
C ILE A 688 6.74 36.58 -10.38
#